data_880fde28d25382a3cde9e6dbb0ce6bb7
#
_entry.id   880fde28d25382a3cde9e6dbb0ce6bb7
#
_cell.length_a   1.000
_cell.length_b   1.000
_cell.length_c   1.000
_cell.angle_alpha   90.00
_cell.angle_beta   90.00
_cell.angle_gamma   90.00
#
_symmetry.space_group_name_H-M   'P 1'
#
loop_
_entity.id
_entity.type
_entity.pdbx_description
1 polymer ?
#
loop_
_entity_poly.entity_id
_entity_poly.type
_entity_poly.pdbx_seq_one_letter_code
_entity_poly.pdbx_strand_id
1 'polypeptide(L)'
;MSIDKKKPDTSPADGVNTAADEAPDLDAVMRKYDRESATRLWEGTPQLIIRILMAAFGLFCIGMTLFSKAMPEIRLTMFVGCIIIIGFLTYPASKHHVRVNYLPWYDIVLMVVGAACFFYFALNAMTLVRLSTRIETVHVIIGVVGILILMELCRRCVGLPILCVAGVLIVYAFINQLSYAGAVNGATLYDALKTIIYKLFYTTSGVIGTPINVCYTYIVLFIIFGAFLERTGIANFFISFANRLAGWSSGGPAKVAVISSALCGMVSGSSVGNTVTTGSFTIPMMKKTGYKPEFAGAVEAAASTGGQIMPPIMGAAAFLMAEYMKLPYAQVAVKAILPALLYFTGIFIAVHLEAKKLGLKGVPREELPAWRLLLRDCYLIIPLILLVWLVSSGSKTMSHSAAYSILAAIAVGFVNFFLQGKRGEGDTQPMTTGKALGNAGKRSVFSAVESLEAGSRGAITVAVACSMAGIIAGCITVTGLASILINAIVQLAGNATIVGLVLTMLCCIVLGMGVPTTANYCIMASTCAPILIQLGFPLVAAHFFVFYFGIVADITPPVALAAYAGSAIAKSDPMKTGINATKLAIAAFIVPYIFAYSPALLFENISGWWEVAQICISALLGIFAIAASLNGFLYKKIHPVLRIVLAVGGLGMMIPGTLTDVVGLVLVAAVIAYQKISAKKHGGPVVTA
;
A
#
# COMPACT_ATOMS: atom_id res chain seq x y z
N MET A 1 -55.88 -36.14 -47.61
CA MET A 1 -55.10 -37.36 -47.40
C MET A 1 -53.76 -36.93 -46.83
N SER A 2 -53.71 -36.82 -45.48
CA SER A 2 -52.56 -36.32 -44.70
C SER A 2 -51.69 -37.48 -44.28
N ILE A 3 -50.40 -37.37 -44.53
CA ILE A 3 -49.43 -38.34 -44.07
C ILE A 3 -48.60 -37.65 -42.89
N ASP A 4 -48.93 -38.13 -41.71
CA ASP A 4 -48.21 -37.85 -40.50
C ASP A 4 -46.76 -38.36 -40.60
N LYS A 5 -45.76 -37.50 -40.38
CA LYS A 5 -44.36 -37.88 -40.10
C LYS A 5 -44.04 -37.69 -38.64
N LYS A 6 -44.02 -38.78 -37.90
CA LYS A 6 -43.49 -38.94 -36.55
C LYS A 6 -42.03 -38.45 -36.49
N LYS A 7 -41.74 -37.49 -35.60
CA LYS A 7 -40.39 -37.16 -35.17
C LYS A 7 -39.90 -38.20 -34.14
N PRO A 8 -38.64 -38.59 -34.17
CA PRO A 8 -38.08 -39.42 -33.11
C PRO A 8 -37.77 -38.58 -31.87
N ASP A 9 -38.19 -39.12 -30.73
CA ASP A 9 -37.84 -38.68 -29.38
C ASP A 9 -36.33 -38.82 -29.16
N THR A 10 -35.64 -37.71 -28.95
CA THR A 10 -34.29 -37.69 -28.34
C THR A 10 -34.40 -36.89 -27.08
N SER A 11 -34.44 -37.59 -25.93
CA SER A 11 -34.22 -37.03 -24.63
C SER A 11 -32.86 -36.33 -24.59
N PRO A 12 -32.73 -35.13 -23.97
CA PRO A 12 -31.47 -34.47 -23.82
C PRO A 12 -30.67 -35.17 -22.68
N ALA A 13 -29.53 -35.72 -23.05
CA ALA A 13 -28.47 -36.06 -22.10
C ALA A 13 -28.03 -34.79 -21.36
N ASP A 14 -27.74 -34.96 -20.09
CA ASP A 14 -27.27 -33.95 -19.15
C ASP A 14 -26.26 -32.97 -19.78
N GLY A 15 -26.75 -31.77 -20.05
CA GLY A 15 -25.93 -30.64 -20.43
C GLY A 15 -25.13 -30.17 -19.21
N VAL A 16 -23.87 -30.55 -19.14
CA VAL A 16 -22.88 -29.82 -18.35
C VAL A 16 -22.89 -28.39 -18.90
N ASN A 17 -23.50 -27.50 -18.13
CA ASN A 17 -23.42 -26.07 -18.33
C ASN A 17 -21.98 -25.63 -18.16
N THR A 18 -21.18 -25.67 -19.20
CA THR A 18 -19.97 -24.86 -19.32
C THR A 18 -20.42 -23.43 -19.56
N ALA A 19 -20.83 -22.76 -18.47
CA ALA A 19 -20.81 -21.31 -18.43
C ALA A 19 -19.34 -20.94 -18.69
N ALA A 20 -19.03 -20.45 -19.87
CA ALA A 20 -17.75 -19.84 -20.17
C ALA A 20 -17.46 -18.85 -19.05
N ASP A 21 -16.36 -19.08 -18.33
CA ASP A 21 -15.93 -18.25 -17.23
C ASP A 21 -15.60 -16.88 -17.84
N GLU A 22 -16.57 -15.97 -17.91
CA GLU A 22 -16.36 -14.61 -18.37
C GLU A 22 -15.25 -14.02 -17.51
N ALA A 23 -14.21 -13.49 -18.16
CA ALA A 23 -13.13 -12.82 -17.48
C ALA A 23 -13.72 -11.75 -16.54
N PRO A 24 -13.27 -11.65 -15.28
CA PRO A 24 -13.81 -10.67 -14.36
C PRO A 24 -13.59 -9.27 -14.91
N ASP A 25 -14.61 -8.42 -14.85
CA ASP A 25 -14.47 -6.99 -15.16
C ASP A 25 -13.56 -6.34 -14.11
N LEU A 26 -12.29 -6.18 -14.47
CA LEU A 26 -11.25 -5.64 -13.60
C LEU A 26 -11.55 -4.20 -13.21
N ASP A 27 -12.16 -3.41 -14.09
CA ASP A 27 -12.53 -2.03 -13.79
C ASP A 27 -13.66 -1.97 -12.76
N ALA A 28 -14.62 -2.89 -12.82
CA ALA A 28 -15.65 -3.01 -11.80
C ALA A 28 -15.09 -3.46 -10.45
N VAL A 29 -14.11 -4.37 -10.42
CA VAL A 29 -13.42 -4.80 -9.21
C VAL A 29 -12.64 -3.63 -8.61
N MET A 30 -11.87 -2.90 -9.43
CA MET A 30 -11.13 -1.72 -8.99
C MET A 30 -12.07 -0.67 -8.37
N ARG A 31 -13.14 -0.30 -9.05
CA ARG A 31 -14.12 0.68 -8.55
C ARG A 31 -14.79 0.26 -7.25
N LYS A 32 -14.99 -1.03 -7.03
CA LYS A 32 -15.65 -1.55 -5.82
C LYS A 32 -14.73 -1.56 -4.61
N TYR A 33 -13.49 -2.02 -4.75
CA TYR A 33 -12.58 -2.27 -3.64
C TYR A 33 -11.48 -1.22 -3.52
N ASP A 34 -11.03 -0.63 -4.63
CA ASP A 34 -10.11 0.50 -4.63
C ASP A 34 -10.88 1.82 -4.67
N ARG A 35 -10.77 2.60 -3.59
CA ARG A 35 -11.45 3.89 -3.49
C ARG A 35 -10.87 4.93 -4.45
N GLU A 36 -9.60 4.80 -4.76
CA GLU A 36 -8.90 5.69 -5.70
C GLU A 36 -9.45 5.56 -7.13
N SER A 37 -9.95 4.39 -7.47
CA SER A 37 -10.52 4.09 -8.79
C SER A 37 -12.02 4.42 -8.93
N ALA A 38 -12.70 4.83 -7.85
CA ALA A 38 -14.12 5.16 -7.87
C ALA A 38 -14.39 6.58 -8.43
N THR A 39 -14.00 6.82 -9.67
CA THR A 39 -14.04 8.11 -10.35
C THR A 39 -15.27 8.30 -11.22
N ARG A 40 -15.57 9.57 -11.61
CA ARG A 40 -16.60 9.91 -12.60
C ARG A 40 -16.28 9.31 -13.96
N LEU A 41 -17.34 9.02 -14.71
CA LEU A 41 -17.25 8.56 -16.09
C LEU A 41 -17.28 9.75 -17.04
N TRP A 42 -16.17 9.96 -17.72
CA TRP A 42 -16.04 10.98 -18.73
C TRP A 42 -15.78 10.33 -20.10
N GLU A 43 -16.51 10.72 -21.11
CA GLU A 43 -16.37 10.21 -22.47
C GLU A 43 -16.27 11.34 -23.48
N GLY A 44 -15.58 11.11 -24.60
CA GLY A 44 -15.42 12.08 -25.68
C GLY A 44 -14.63 13.32 -25.29
N THR A 45 -15.12 14.51 -25.71
CA THR A 45 -14.43 15.80 -25.49
C THR A 45 -14.23 16.13 -24.01
N PRO A 46 -15.20 15.95 -23.09
CA PRO A 46 -15.00 16.18 -21.67
C PRO A 46 -13.87 15.32 -21.07
N GLN A 47 -13.75 14.07 -21.49
CA GLN A 47 -12.65 13.19 -21.07
C GLN A 47 -11.28 13.76 -21.46
N LEU A 48 -11.16 14.26 -22.69
CA LEU A 48 -9.92 14.85 -23.18
C LEU A 48 -9.55 16.13 -22.38
N ILE A 49 -10.52 16.98 -22.08
CA ILE A 49 -10.31 18.21 -21.29
C ILE A 49 -9.81 17.86 -19.89
N ILE A 50 -10.43 16.91 -19.20
CA ILE A 50 -10.04 16.49 -17.86
C ILE A 50 -8.68 15.81 -17.87
N ARG A 51 -8.38 14.99 -18.87
CA ARG A 51 -7.05 14.40 -19.07
C ARG A 51 -5.97 15.47 -19.20
N ILE A 52 -6.19 16.48 -20.01
CA ILE A 52 -5.26 17.62 -20.17
C ILE A 52 -5.12 18.40 -18.87
N LEU A 53 -6.22 18.65 -18.15
CA LEU A 53 -6.19 19.37 -16.87
C LEU A 53 -5.38 18.59 -15.81
N MET A 54 -5.57 17.27 -15.72
CA MET A 54 -4.79 16.41 -14.82
C MET A 54 -3.31 16.37 -15.20
N ALA A 55 -3.01 16.26 -16.49
CA ALA A 55 -1.62 16.29 -16.97
C ALA A 55 -0.97 17.64 -16.67
N ALA A 56 -1.69 18.74 -16.87
CA ALA A 56 -1.23 20.10 -16.51
C ALA A 56 -0.99 20.24 -14.99
N PHE A 57 -1.86 19.64 -14.16
CA PHE A 57 -1.65 19.60 -12.71
C PHE A 57 -0.41 18.78 -12.33
N GLY A 58 -0.17 17.64 -12.96
CA GLY A 58 1.06 16.85 -12.74
C GLY A 58 2.32 17.65 -13.09
N LEU A 59 2.31 18.36 -14.22
CA LEU A 59 3.40 19.26 -14.60
C LEU A 59 3.54 20.45 -13.63
N PHE A 60 2.43 21.02 -13.17
CA PHE A 60 2.43 22.07 -12.14
C PHE A 60 3.09 21.56 -10.86
N CYS A 61 2.76 20.36 -10.38
CA CYS A 61 3.37 19.76 -9.20
C CYS A 61 4.88 19.58 -9.38
N ILE A 62 5.33 19.03 -10.51
CA ILE A 62 6.76 18.88 -10.83
C ILE A 62 7.44 20.25 -10.83
N GLY A 63 6.89 21.23 -11.54
CA GLY A 63 7.44 22.58 -11.66
C GLY A 63 7.53 23.30 -10.32
N MET A 64 6.44 23.27 -9.54
CA MET A 64 6.40 23.92 -8.23
C MET A 64 7.36 23.28 -7.23
N THR A 65 7.50 21.96 -7.26
CA THR A 65 8.41 21.26 -6.33
C THR A 65 9.87 21.52 -6.67
N LEU A 66 10.23 21.60 -7.95
CA LEU A 66 11.62 21.77 -8.39
C LEU A 66 12.09 23.21 -8.40
N PHE A 67 11.22 24.16 -8.75
CA PHE A 67 11.62 25.53 -9.06
C PHE A 67 11.06 26.59 -8.10
N SER A 68 10.00 26.30 -7.33
CA SER A 68 9.39 27.31 -6.46
C SER A 68 10.22 27.56 -5.21
N LYS A 69 10.51 28.84 -4.95
CA LYS A 69 11.15 29.36 -3.74
C LYS A 69 10.14 30.05 -2.80
N ALA A 70 8.84 29.96 -3.10
CA ALA A 70 7.80 30.58 -2.28
C ALA A 70 7.76 29.94 -0.88
N MET A 71 7.18 30.68 0.10
CA MET A 71 7.01 30.16 1.47
C MET A 71 6.19 28.87 1.49
N PRO A 72 6.46 27.97 2.43
CA PRO A 72 5.72 26.70 2.57
C PRO A 72 4.20 26.91 2.62
N GLU A 73 3.73 27.89 3.38
CA GLU A 73 2.31 28.23 3.55
C GLU A 73 1.65 28.52 2.20
N ILE A 74 2.30 29.32 1.34
CA ILE A 74 1.78 29.64 0.00
C ILE A 74 1.75 28.42 -0.89
N ARG A 75 2.84 27.65 -0.93
CA ARG A 75 2.95 26.47 -1.80
C ARG A 75 1.93 25.40 -1.44
N LEU A 76 1.79 25.12 -0.14
CA LEU A 76 0.92 24.06 0.34
C LEU A 76 -0.56 24.40 0.17
N THR A 77 -0.94 25.66 0.44
CA THR A 77 -2.32 26.10 0.24
C THR A 77 -2.69 26.17 -1.23
N MET A 78 -1.79 26.65 -2.12
CA MET A 78 -2.02 26.56 -3.56
C MET A 78 -2.17 25.10 -4.03
N PHE A 79 -1.34 24.22 -3.54
CA PHE A 79 -1.43 22.79 -3.87
C PHE A 79 -2.76 22.19 -3.44
N VAL A 80 -3.20 22.42 -2.18
CA VAL A 80 -4.50 21.90 -1.69
C VAL A 80 -5.66 22.54 -2.45
N GLY A 81 -5.59 23.84 -2.78
CA GLY A 81 -6.60 24.50 -3.61
C GLY A 81 -6.76 23.85 -4.99
N CYS A 82 -5.66 23.50 -5.66
CA CYS A 82 -5.68 22.76 -6.93
C CYS A 82 -6.22 21.33 -6.73
N ILE A 83 -5.84 20.63 -5.64
CA ILE A 83 -6.37 19.30 -5.29
C ILE A 83 -7.89 19.33 -5.11
N ILE A 84 -8.45 20.38 -4.49
CA ILE A 84 -9.90 20.54 -4.33
C ILE A 84 -10.57 20.63 -5.70
N ILE A 85 -10.05 21.46 -6.61
CA ILE A 85 -10.61 21.61 -7.96
C ILE A 85 -10.67 20.25 -8.67
N ILE A 86 -9.52 19.60 -8.76
CA ILE A 86 -9.42 18.33 -9.51
C ILE A 86 -10.15 17.21 -8.78
N GLY A 87 -10.15 17.21 -7.44
CA GLY A 87 -10.83 16.23 -6.61
C GLY A 87 -12.35 16.22 -6.83
N PHE A 88 -13.02 17.37 -6.83
CA PHE A 88 -14.46 17.44 -7.12
C PHE A 88 -14.81 17.15 -8.58
N LEU A 89 -13.89 17.42 -9.51
CA LEU A 89 -14.05 17.00 -10.92
C LEU A 89 -13.92 15.47 -11.07
N THR A 90 -13.12 14.83 -10.24
CA THR A 90 -12.81 13.41 -10.35
C THR A 90 -13.79 12.54 -9.56
N TYR A 91 -14.10 12.90 -8.31
CA TYR A 91 -14.84 12.04 -7.38
C TYR A 91 -16.30 12.47 -7.23
N PRO A 92 -17.28 11.57 -7.58
CA PRO A 92 -18.71 11.85 -7.43
C PRO A 92 -19.15 11.83 -5.96
N ALA A 93 -20.26 12.48 -5.65
CA ALA A 93 -20.85 12.48 -4.30
C ALA A 93 -21.36 11.09 -3.89
N SER A 94 -21.85 10.29 -4.84
CA SER A 94 -22.31 8.92 -4.67
C SER A 94 -21.70 7.99 -5.69
N LYS A 95 -21.24 6.81 -5.23
CA LYS A 95 -20.63 5.77 -6.09
C LYS A 95 -21.66 4.97 -6.91
N HIS A 96 -22.92 4.96 -6.46
CA HIS A 96 -23.96 4.11 -7.04
C HIS A 96 -24.72 4.75 -8.22
N HIS A 97 -24.68 6.08 -8.37
CA HIS A 97 -25.38 6.81 -9.43
C HIS A 97 -24.42 7.73 -10.19
N VAL A 98 -23.46 7.11 -10.89
CA VAL A 98 -22.53 7.86 -11.74
C VAL A 98 -23.14 7.98 -13.15
N ARG A 99 -23.53 9.21 -13.52
CA ARG A 99 -23.95 9.52 -14.90
C ARG A 99 -22.72 9.91 -15.73
N VAL A 100 -22.69 9.48 -16.97
CA VAL A 100 -21.63 9.84 -17.92
C VAL A 100 -21.72 11.33 -18.23
N ASN A 101 -20.58 12.03 -18.27
CA ASN A 101 -20.46 13.44 -18.63
C ASN A 101 -21.32 14.39 -17.79
N TYR A 102 -21.58 14.06 -16.50
CA TYR A 102 -22.42 14.88 -15.65
C TYR A 102 -21.66 15.43 -14.44
N LEU A 103 -21.67 16.76 -14.31
CA LEU A 103 -21.16 17.48 -13.13
C LEU A 103 -22.32 18.25 -12.48
N PRO A 104 -22.75 17.85 -11.25
CA PRO A 104 -23.80 18.53 -10.52
C PRO A 104 -23.40 19.96 -10.17
N TRP A 105 -24.36 20.89 -10.17
CA TRP A 105 -24.12 22.30 -9.85
C TRP A 105 -23.56 22.51 -8.44
N TYR A 106 -23.99 21.70 -7.45
CA TYR A 106 -23.46 21.79 -6.09
C TYR A 106 -21.99 21.40 -6.01
N ASP A 107 -21.50 20.51 -6.87
CA ASP A 107 -20.07 20.17 -6.93
C ASP A 107 -19.24 21.31 -7.51
N ILE A 108 -19.79 22.08 -8.44
CA ILE A 108 -19.16 23.30 -8.95
C ILE A 108 -19.05 24.35 -7.83
N VAL A 109 -20.11 24.52 -7.04
CA VAL A 109 -20.08 25.43 -5.89
C VAL A 109 -19.04 25.01 -4.86
N LEU A 110 -19.02 23.72 -4.47
CA LEU A 110 -18.04 23.21 -3.51
C LEU A 110 -16.60 23.36 -4.02
N MET A 111 -16.39 23.09 -5.30
CA MET A 111 -15.09 23.24 -5.97
C MET A 111 -14.61 24.69 -5.93
N VAL A 112 -15.46 25.63 -6.34
CA VAL A 112 -15.10 27.07 -6.42
C VAL A 112 -14.90 27.66 -5.03
N VAL A 113 -15.84 27.42 -4.10
CA VAL A 113 -15.76 27.97 -2.74
C VAL A 113 -14.59 27.36 -1.98
N GLY A 114 -14.38 26.05 -2.09
CA GLY A 114 -13.25 25.36 -1.43
C GLY A 114 -11.90 25.86 -1.95
N ALA A 115 -11.73 25.92 -3.27
CA ALA A 115 -10.51 26.47 -3.86
C ALA A 115 -10.28 27.93 -3.46
N ALA A 116 -11.34 28.74 -3.44
CA ALA A 116 -11.26 30.14 -3.03
C ALA A 116 -10.78 30.31 -1.59
N CYS A 117 -11.23 29.44 -0.64
CA CYS A 117 -10.76 29.48 0.75
C CYS A 117 -9.24 29.25 0.84
N PHE A 118 -8.71 28.29 0.11
CA PHE A 118 -7.27 27.98 0.13
C PHE A 118 -6.45 29.01 -0.66
N PHE A 119 -6.92 29.48 -1.80
CA PHE A 119 -6.24 30.56 -2.54
C PHE A 119 -6.28 31.89 -1.80
N TYR A 120 -7.37 32.20 -1.08
CA TYR A 120 -7.42 33.35 -0.18
C TYR A 120 -6.32 33.25 0.88
N PHE A 121 -6.13 32.09 1.50
CA PHE A 121 -5.03 31.86 2.45
C PHE A 121 -3.68 32.04 1.74
N ALA A 122 -3.47 31.47 0.55
CA ALA A 122 -2.23 31.61 -0.21
C ALA A 122 -1.85 33.08 -0.48
N LEU A 123 -2.82 33.89 -0.91
CA LEU A 123 -2.63 35.30 -1.23
C LEU A 123 -2.38 36.16 0.01
N ASN A 124 -2.98 35.80 1.15
CA ASN A 124 -2.87 36.56 2.40
C ASN A 124 -1.97 35.89 3.45
N ALA A 125 -1.16 34.89 3.06
CA ALA A 125 -0.41 34.06 4.00
C ALA A 125 0.48 34.88 4.95
N MET A 126 1.20 35.87 4.46
CA MET A 126 2.06 36.75 5.24
C MET A 126 1.29 37.52 6.33
N THR A 127 0.12 38.03 5.99
CA THR A 127 -0.75 38.76 6.91
C THR A 127 -1.35 37.83 7.97
N LEU A 128 -1.87 36.68 7.55
CA LEU A 128 -2.53 35.71 8.42
C LEU A 128 -1.57 35.08 9.44
N VAL A 129 -0.34 34.78 9.01
CA VAL A 129 0.69 34.28 9.93
C VAL A 129 1.08 35.36 10.98
N ARG A 130 1.13 36.63 10.57
CA ARG A 130 1.43 37.73 11.51
C ARG A 130 0.29 38.01 12.49
N LEU A 131 -0.97 37.89 12.08
CA LEU A 131 -2.13 38.10 12.94
C LEU A 131 -2.22 37.11 14.09
N SER A 132 -1.66 35.89 13.93
CA SER A 132 -1.72 34.84 14.95
C SER A 132 -3.18 34.60 15.39
N THR A 133 -3.43 34.50 16.68
CA THR A 133 -4.80 34.29 17.24
C THR A 133 -5.72 35.50 17.10
N ARG A 134 -5.25 36.64 16.58
CA ARG A 134 -6.07 37.88 16.38
C ARG A 134 -6.81 37.89 15.05
N ILE A 135 -7.13 36.74 14.48
CA ILE A 135 -7.90 36.64 13.24
C ILE A 135 -9.32 37.17 13.43
N GLU A 136 -9.87 37.78 12.38
CA GLU A 136 -11.23 38.31 12.35
C GLU A 136 -12.26 37.22 12.06
N THR A 137 -13.55 37.53 12.26
CA THR A 137 -14.66 36.61 12.02
C THR A 137 -14.69 36.08 10.58
N VAL A 138 -14.32 36.89 9.61
CA VAL A 138 -14.25 36.48 8.19
C VAL A 138 -13.26 35.35 8.00
N HIS A 139 -12.09 35.41 8.65
CA HIS A 139 -11.08 34.37 8.57
C HIS A 139 -11.56 33.06 9.26
N VAL A 140 -12.31 33.19 10.36
CA VAL A 140 -12.91 32.01 11.03
C VAL A 140 -13.90 31.31 10.10
N ILE A 141 -14.77 32.07 9.43
CA ILE A 141 -15.74 31.51 8.47
C ILE A 141 -15.02 30.81 7.32
N ILE A 142 -14.00 31.47 6.71
CA ILE A 142 -13.21 30.89 5.63
C ILE A 142 -12.55 29.57 6.08
N GLY A 143 -11.96 29.54 7.28
CA GLY A 143 -11.33 28.33 7.82
C GLY A 143 -12.32 27.19 8.06
N VAL A 144 -13.50 27.50 8.65
CA VAL A 144 -14.57 26.49 8.85
C VAL A 144 -15.05 25.92 7.53
N VAL A 145 -15.36 26.80 6.56
CA VAL A 145 -15.83 26.38 5.23
C VAL A 145 -14.76 25.55 4.51
N GLY A 146 -13.49 25.98 4.56
CA GLY A 146 -12.38 25.25 3.96
C GLY A 146 -12.20 23.86 4.55
N ILE A 147 -12.25 23.70 5.88
CA ILE A 147 -12.18 22.40 6.56
C ILE A 147 -13.38 21.50 6.18
N LEU A 148 -14.61 22.02 6.19
CA LEU A 148 -15.80 21.26 5.87
C LEU A 148 -15.79 20.77 4.42
N ILE A 149 -15.34 21.57 3.46
CA ILE A 149 -15.23 21.19 2.05
C ILE A 149 -14.13 20.12 1.88
N LEU A 150 -13.01 20.26 2.58
CA LEU A 150 -11.96 19.25 2.58
C LEU A 150 -12.46 17.92 3.19
N MET A 151 -13.23 17.96 4.27
CA MET A 151 -13.89 16.79 4.86
C MET A 151 -14.87 16.13 3.89
N GLU A 152 -15.64 16.92 3.15
CA GLU A 152 -16.55 16.39 2.12
C GLU A 152 -15.75 15.72 0.97
N LEU A 153 -14.66 16.34 0.52
CA LEU A 153 -13.80 15.71 -0.49
C LEU A 153 -13.16 14.41 0.05
N CYS A 154 -12.73 14.40 1.30
CA CYS A 154 -12.20 13.22 1.97
C CYS A 154 -13.25 12.09 2.04
N ARG A 155 -14.50 12.40 2.36
CA ARG A 155 -15.61 11.43 2.35
C ARG A 155 -15.73 10.73 0.99
N ARG A 156 -15.51 11.46 -0.10
CA ARG A 156 -15.64 10.95 -1.48
C ARG A 156 -14.48 10.08 -1.92
N CYS A 157 -13.25 10.53 -1.71
CA CYS A 157 -12.06 9.86 -2.26
C CYS A 157 -11.39 8.90 -1.27
N VAL A 158 -11.38 9.22 0.03
CA VAL A 158 -10.72 8.38 1.06
C VAL A 158 -11.75 7.53 1.81
N GLY A 159 -12.85 8.14 2.25
CA GLY A 159 -13.98 7.46 2.88
C GLY A 159 -14.26 7.85 4.31
N LEU A 160 -15.25 7.16 4.92
CA LEU A 160 -15.79 7.49 6.23
C LEU A 160 -14.84 7.24 7.42
N PRO A 161 -13.99 6.20 7.47
CA PRO A 161 -13.22 5.90 8.68
C PRO A 161 -12.37 7.07 9.17
N ILE A 162 -11.54 7.64 8.29
CA ILE A 162 -10.69 8.80 8.65
C ILE A 162 -11.54 10.04 9.01
N LEU A 163 -12.68 10.20 8.35
CA LEU A 163 -13.61 11.31 8.62
C LEU A 163 -14.22 11.19 10.01
N CYS A 164 -14.62 9.99 10.43
CA CYS A 164 -15.14 9.74 11.77
C CYS A 164 -14.08 10.03 12.84
N VAL A 165 -12.84 9.58 12.64
CA VAL A 165 -11.74 9.86 13.56
C VAL A 165 -11.49 11.36 13.66
N ALA A 166 -11.36 12.06 12.50
CA ALA A 166 -11.16 13.49 12.47
C ALA A 166 -12.33 14.27 13.11
N GLY A 167 -13.57 13.87 12.82
CA GLY A 167 -14.76 14.50 13.38
C GLY A 167 -14.83 14.38 14.90
N VAL A 168 -14.60 13.18 15.44
CA VAL A 168 -14.56 12.95 16.89
C VAL A 168 -13.46 13.78 17.54
N LEU A 169 -12.26 13.83 16.94
CA LEU A 169 -11.15 14.60 17.49
C LEU A 169 -11.36 16.12 17.40
N ILE A 170 -11.99 16.63 16.34
CA ILE A 170 -12.36 18.05 16.26
C ILE A 170 -13.35 18.42 17.35
N VAL A 171 -14.39 17.60 17.55
CA VAL A 171 -15.38 17.81 18.64
C VAL A 171 -14.70 17.74 20.01
N TYR A 172 -13.85 16.74 20.23
CA TYR A 172 -13.08 16.62 21.47
C TYR A 172 -12.16 17.84 21.69
N ALA A 173 -11.44 18.29 20.66
CA ALA A 173 -10.59 19.47 20.74
C ALA A 173 -11.40 20.72 21.11
N PHE A 174 -12.60 20.86 20.53
CA PHE A 174 -13.50 21.96 20.83
C PHE A 174 -13.98 21.94 22.29
N ILE A 175 -14.44 20.78 22.80
CA ILE A 175 -14.87 20.62 24.19
C ILE A 175 -13.71 20.90 25.16
N ASN A 176 -12.53 20.34 24.86
CA ASN A 176 -11.33 20.52 25.67
C ASN A 176 -10.91 22.00 25.72
N GLN A 177 -10.88 22.69 24.58
CA GLN A 177 -10.53 24.12 24.52
C GLN A 177 -11.57 24.98 25.25
N LEU A 178 -12.86 24.67 25.13
CA LEU A 178 -13.93 25.36 25.81
C LEU A 178 -13.80 25.20 27.33
N SER A 179 -13.55 24.00 27.83
CA SER A 179 -13.36 23.71 29.25
C SER A 179 -12.15 24.43 29.82
N TYR A 180 -11.03 24.40 29.10
CA TYR A 180 -9.80 25.08 29.51
C TYR A 180 -9.93 26.61 29.50
N ALA A 181 -10.45 27.18 28.42
CA ALA A 181 -10.62 28.62 28.26
C ALA A 181 -11.69 29.20 29.22
N GLY A 182 -12.76 28.48 29.46
CA GLY A 182 -13.81 28.86 30.41
C GLY A 182 -13.32 28.86 31.86
N ALA A 183 -12.46 27.90 32.24
CA ALA A 183 -11.89 27.82 33.58
C ALA A 183 -10.87 28.92 33.88
N VAL A 184 -10.11 29.37 32.86
CA VAL A 184 -9.00 30.31 33.04
C VAL A 184 -9.38 31.77 32.78
N ASN A 185 -10.19 32.06 31.73
CA ASN A 185 -10.41 33.42 31.23
C ASN A 185 -11.88 33.79 30.99
N GLY A 186 -12.88 32.98 31.34
CA GLY A 186 -14.28 33.22 30.99
C GLY A 186 -14.54 33.28 29.48
N ALA A 187 -13.74 32.56 28.67
CA ALA A 187 -13.80 32.61 27.22
C ALA A 187 -15.11 32.05 26.67
N THR A 188 -15.58 32.67 25.59
CA THR A 188 -16.82 32.29 24.92
C THR A 188 -16.65 31.09 23.99
N LEU A 189 -17.76 30.49 23.58
CA LEU A 189 -17.82 29.45 22.53
C LEU A 189 -17.10 29.90 21.24
N TYR A 190 -17.24 31.19 20.91
CA TYR A 190 -16.60 31.79 19.75
C TYR A 190 -15.07 31.82 19.88
N ASP A 191 -14.53 32.13 21.05
CA ASP A 191 -13.08 32.20 21.27
C ASP A 191 -12.45 30.84 21.17
N ALA A 192 -13.11 29.77 21.65
CA ALA A 192 -12.69 28.40 21.50
C ALA A 192 -12.67 28.00 20.01
N LEU A 193 -13.74 28.30 19.26
CA LEU A 193 -13.83 28.05 17.83
C LEU A 193 -12.74 28.77 17.06
N LYS A 194 -12.53 30.04 17.34
CA LYS A 194 -11.50 30.91 16.74
C LYS A 194 -10.11 30.32 16.92
N THR A 195 -9.78 29.87 18.12
CA THR A 195 -8.47 29.31 18.46
C THR A 195 -8.25 27.98 17.72
N ILE A 196 -9.25 27.10 17.69
CA ILE A 196 -9.13 25.81 17.01
C ILE A 196 -9.00 26.00 15.50
N ILE A 197 -9.86 26.83 14.90
CA ILE A 197 -9.79 27.08 13.44
C ILE A 197 -8.47 27.72 13.06
N TYR A 198 -7.97 28.66 13.85
CA TYR A 198 -6.64 29.21 13.61
C TYR A 198 -5.57 28.11 13.58
N LYS A 199 -5.52 27.26 14.62
CA LYS A 199 -4.53 26.20 14.75
C LYS A 199 -4.66 25.12 13.66
N LEU A 200 -5.91 24.73 13.29
CA LEU A 200 -6.13 23.66 12.32
C LEU A 200 -6.03 24.12 10.86
N PHE A 201 -6.39 25.36 10.54
CA PHE A 201 -6.44 25.81 9.15
C PHE A 201 -5.26 26.71 8.78
N TYR A 202 -4.86 27.66 9.65
CA TYR A 202 -3.89 28.70 9.34
C TYR A 202 -2.47 28.42 9.85
N THR A 203 -2.21 27.28 10.45
CA THR A 203 -0.87 26.93 10.94
C THR A 203 -0.37 25.60 10.38
N THR A 204 0.94 25.40 10.44
CA THR A 204 1.61 24.14 10.07
C THR A 204 1.33 22.98 11.02
N SER A 205 0.49 23.18 12.05
CA SER A 205 0.03 22.14 12.94
C SER A 205 -1.29 21.47 12.51
N GLY A 206 -1.91 21.98 11.44
CA GLY A 206 -3.21 21.49 10.95
C GLY A 206 -3.16 21.00 9.51
N VAL A 207 -4.10 21.50 8.68
CA VAL A 207 -4.26 21.08 7.26
C VAL A 207 -2.97 21.17 6.48
N ILE A 208 -2.19 22.24 6.65
CA ILE A 208 -0.90 22.46 5.97
C ILE A 208 0.29 21.94 6.77
N GLY A 209 0.08 20.93 7.60
CA GLY A 209 1.09 20.33 8.46
C GLY A 209 2.13 19.46 7.73
N THR A 210 2.96 18.78 8.52
CA THR A 210 4.02 17.88 8.01
C THR A 210 3.52 16.88 6.96
N PRO A 211 2.35 16.20 7.12
CA PRO A 211 1.94 15.21 6.14
C PRO A 211 1.73 15.78 4.73
N ILE A 212 1.05 16.92 4.61
CA ILE A 212 0.82 17.54 3.31
C ILE A 212 2.10 18.15 2.73
N ASN A 213 3.01 18.64 3.57
CA ASN A 213 4.31 19.14 3.12
C ASN A 213 5.14 18.01 2.49
N VAL A 214 5.19 16.83 3.11
CA VAL A 214 5.87 15.65 2.55
C VAL A 214 5.19 15.18 1.27
N CYS A 215 3.84 15.20 1.26
CA CYS A 215 3.06 14.84 0.08
C CYS A 215 3.43 15.73 -1.12
N TYR A 216 3.42 17.03 -0.93
CA TYR A 216 3.78 18.01 -1.95
C TYR A 216 5.25 17.87 -2.40
N THR A 217 6.19 17.72 -1.45
CA THR A 217 7.63 17.79 -1.73
C THR A 217 8.16 16.51 -2.38
N TYR A 218 7.65 15.35 -1.99
CA TYR A 218 8.20 14.05 -2.41
C TYR A 218 7.15 13.13 -3.02
N ILE A 219 6.05 12.86 -2.29
CA ILE A 219 5.14 11.76 -2.59
C ILE A 219 4.53 11.90 -3.98
N VAL A 220 4.09 13.10 -4.35
CA VAL A 220 3.47 13.35 -5.66
C VAL A 220 4.42 13.00 -6.81
N LEU A 221 5.71 13.37 -6.69
CA LEU A 221 6.71 13.05 -7.71
C LEU A 221 6.95 11.54 -7.82
N PHE A 222 6.96 10.82 -6.69
CA PHE A 222 7.13 9.37 -6.71
C PHE A 222 5.90 8.62 -7.23
N ILE A 223 4.68 9.13 -6.96
CA ILE A 223 3.45 8.59 -7.55
C ILE A 223 3.47 8.79 -9.08
N ILE A 224 3.85 9.98 -9.54
CA ILE A 224 4.01 10.26 -10.97
C ILE A 224 5.09 9.35 -11.57
N PHE A 225 6.24 9.19 -10.92
CA PHE A 225 7.30 8.26 -11.36
C PHE A 225 6.79 6.82 -11.48
N GLY A 226 6.06 6.34 -10.47
CA GLY A 226 5.43 5.01 -10.49
C GLY A 226 4.50 4.83 -11.70
N ALA A 227 3.65 5.82 -11.97
CA ALA A 227 2.74 5.81 -13.12
C ALA A 227 3.49 5.80 -14.48
N PHE A 228 4.60 6.53 -14.59
CA PHE A 228 5.46 6.44 -15.77
C PHE A 228 6.11 5.07 -15.90
N LEU A 229 6.65 4.53 -14.81
CA LEU A 229 7.33 3.25 -14.81
C LEU A 229 6.39 2.09 -15.18
N GLU A 230 5.17 2.09 -14.67
CA GLU A 230 4.14 1.10 -14.98
C GLU A 230 3.86 1.04 -16.50
N ARG A 231 3.80 2.19 -17.15
CA ARG A 231 3.55 2.30 -18.60
C ARG A 231 4.74 1.94 -19.49
N THR A 232 5.94 1.81 -18.95
CA THR A 232 7.09 1.30 -19.70
C THR A 232 7.01 -0.20 -20.02
N GLY A 233 6.09 -0.94 -19.39
CA GLY A 233 5.96 -2.39 -19.52
C GLY A 233 6.79 -3.18 -18.49
N ILE A 234 7.31 -2.53 -17.46
CA ILE A 234 8.14 -3.15 -16.42
C ILE A 234 7.38 -4.27 -15.68
N ALA A 235 6.06 -4.15 -15.51
CA ALA A 235 5.24 -5.17 -14.83
C ALA A 235 5.31 -6.52 -15.57
N ASN A 236 5.19 -6.52 -16.89
CA ASN A 236 5.33 -7.73 -17.71
C ASN A 236 6.73 -8.34 -17.61
N PHE A 237 7.76 -7.50 -17.55
CA PHE A 237 9.12 -7.94 -17.32
C PHE A 237 9.27 -8.61 -15.94
N PHE A 238 8.71 -8.03 -14.89
CA PHE A 238 8.76 -8.60 -13.53
C PHE A 238 8.03 -9.93 -13.43
N ILE A 239 6.86 -10.07 -14.05
CA ILE A 239 6.11 -11.33 -14.11
C ILE A 239 6.92 -12.39 -14.87
N SER A 240 7.51 -12.03 -16.02
CA SER A 240 8.34 -12.94 -16.82
C SER A 240 9.60 -13.36 -16.07
N PHE A 241 10.24 -12.42 -15.35
CA PHE A 241 11.40 -12.69 -14.51
C PHE A 241 11.05 -13.64 -13.35
N ALA A 242 9.97 -13.37 -12.64
CA ALA A 242 9.48 -14.22 -11.56
C ALA A 242 9.13 -15.63 -12.06
N ASN A 243 8.51 -15.72 -13.24
CA ASN A 243 8.16 -17.00 -13.85
C ASN A 243 9.43 -17.82 -14.19
N ARG A 244 10.46 -17.19 -14.73
CA ARG A 244 11.74 -17.86 -15.00
C ARG A 244 12.43 -18.32 -13.73
N LEU A 245 12.35 -17.51 -12.65
CA LEU A 245 13.04 -17.79 -11.39
C LEU A 245 12.38 -18.93 -10.59
N ALA A 246 11.07 -18.95 -10.50
CA ALA A 246 10.33 -19.83 -9.58
C ALA A 246 9.28 -20.76 -10.25
N GLY A 247 8.91 -20.50 -11.51
CA GLY A 247 7.81 -21.20 -12.19
C GLY A 247 8.01 -22.72 -12.32
N TRP A 248 9.24 -23.19 -12.49
CA TRP A 248 9.59 -24.60 -12.61
C TRP A 248 9.43 -25.39 -11.31
N SER A 249 9.42 -24.72 -10.17
CA SER A 249 9.40 -25.40 -8.86
C SER A 249 7.99 -25.85 -8.47
N SER A 250 7.88 -26.79 -7.54
CA SER A 250 6.59 -27.24 -7.00
C SER A 250 5.75 -26.03 -6.54
N GLY A 251 4.53 -25.93 -7.05
CA GLY A 251 3.66 -24.77 -6.81
C GLY A 251 4.15 -23.48 -7.49
N GLY A 252 4.87 -23.60 -8.60
CA GLY A 252 5.47 -22.48 -9.35
C GLY A 252 4.57 -21.27 -9.52
N PRO A 253 3.33 -21.37 -10.02
CA PRO A 253 2.46 -20.22 -10.21
C PRO A 253 2.22 -19.36 -8.98
N ALA A 254 2.05 -19.97 -7.81
CA ALA A 254 1.87 -19.20 -6.57
C ALA A 254 3.17 -18.53 -6.08
N LYS A 255 4.32 -19.16 -6.30
CA LYS A 255 5.63 -18.55 -6.02
C LYS A 255 5.94 -17.40 -6.98
N VAL A 256 5.54 -17.55 -8.25
CA VAL A 256 5.60 -16.48 -9.24
C VAL A 256 4.76 -15.29 -8.79
N ALA A 257 3.53 -15.53 -8.32
CA ALA A 257 2.68 -14.50 -7.76
C ALA A 257 3.38 -13.74 -6.62
N VAL A 258 4.00 -14.45 -5.66
CA VAL A 258 4.71 -13.83 -4.53
C VAL A 258 5.85 -12.94 -5.01
N ILE A 259 6.69 -13.42 -5.94
CA ILE A 259 7.86 -12.66 -6.42
C ILE A 259 7.41 -11.49 -7.31
N SER A 260 6.49 -11.72 -8.25
CA SER A 260 6.02 -10.66 -9.16
C SER A 260 5.29 -9.55 -8.40
N SER A 261 4.44 -9.91 -7.42
CA SER A 261 3.74 -8.92 -6.60
C SER A 261 4.68 -8.16 -5.66
N ALA A 262 5.77 -8.80 -5.18
CA ALA A 262 6.82 -8.08 -4.46
C ALA A 262 7.48 -7.01 -5.33
N LEU A 263 7.84 -7.38 -6.57
CA LEU A 263 8.51 -6.49 -7.52
C LEU A 263 7.59 -5.39 -8.07
N CYS A 264 6.34 -5.71 -8.38
CA CYS A 264 5.37 -4.71 -8.83
C CYS A 264 4.89 -3.82 -7.67
N GLY A 265 4.67 -4.40 -6.50
CA GLY A 265 4.20 -3.69 -5.31
C GLY A 265 5.19 -2.67 -4.78
N MET A 266 6.51 -2.91 -4.91
CA MET A 266 7.52 -1.92 -4.54
C MET A 266 7.46 -0.64 -5.39
N VAL A 267 6.82 -0.70 -6.57
CA VAL A 267 6.65 0.44 -7.48
C VAL A 267 5.28 1.10 -7.29
N SER A 268 4.20 0.31 -7.22
CA SER A 268 2.83 0.80 -7.15
C SER A 268 2.48 1.42 -5.79
N GLY A 269 2.99 0.86 -4.70
CA GLY A 269 2.72 1.33 -3.34
C GLY A 269 1.27 1.16 -2.85
N SER A 270 0.40 0.49 -3.62
CA SER A 270 -1.00 0.18 -3.30
C SER A 270 -1.23 -1.31 -3.22
N SER A 271 -1.72 -1.81 -2.08
CA SER A 271 -2.05 -3.22 -1.89
C SER A 271 -3.18 -3.68 -2.81
N VAL A 272 -4.25 -2.89 -2.90
CA VAL A 272 -5.42 -3.22 -3.72
C VAL A 272 -5.10 -3.09 -5.21
N GLY A 273 -4.47 -1.98 -5.61
CA GLY A 273 -4.04 -1.75 -6.99
C GLY A 273 -3.12 -2.86 -7.51
N ASN A 274 -2.12 -3.24 -6.71
CA ASN A 274 -1.20 -4.32 -7.06
C ASN A 274 -1.92 -5.68 -7.12
N THR A 275 -2.83 -5.98 -6.17
CA THR A 275 -3.64 -7.21 -6.19
C THR A 275 -4.47 -7.34 -7.46
N VAL A 276 -5.01 -6.24 -7.99
CA VAL A 276 -5.80 -6.28 -9.22
C VAL A 276 -4.90 -6.39 -10.45
N THR A 277 -3.83 -5.61 -10.49
CA THR A 277 -2.91 -5.59 -11.66
C THR A 277 -2.20 -6.94 -11.84
N THR A 278 -1.49 -7.43 -10.84
CA THR A 278 -0.77 -8.71 -10.91
C THR A 278 -1.71 -9.90 -10.79
N GLY A 279 -2.73 -9.81 -9.95
CA GLY A 279 -3.69 -10.88 -9.70
C GLY A 279 -4.57 -11.21 -10.91
N SER A 280 -4.77 -10.28 -11.83
CA SER A 280 -5.46 -10.55 -13.09
C SER A 280 -4.80 -11.66 -13.91
N PHE A 281 -3.48 -11.83 -13.78
CA PHE A 281 -2.70 -12.88 -14.43
C PHE A 281 -2.40 -14.07 -13.51
N THR A 282 -1.98 -13.78 -12.28
CA THR A 282 -1.48 -14.79 -11.36
C THR A 282 -2.57 -15.64 -10.75
N ILE A 283 -3.73 -15.06 -10.40
CA ILE A 283 -4.86 -15.80 -9.81
C ILE A 283 -5.43 -16.85 -10.79
N PRO A 284 -5.76 -16.52 -12.06
CA PRO A 284 -6.17 -17.54 -13.03
C PRO A 284 -5.11 -18.62 -13.24
N MET A 285 -3.82 -18.26 -13.26
CA MET A 285 -2.71 -19.21 -13.41
C MET A 285 -2.63 -20.17 -12.22
N MET A 286 -2.79 -19.70 -10.99
CA MET A 286 -2.85 -20.52 -9.79
C MET A 286 -4.08 -21.46 -9.79
N LYS A 287 -5.25 -20.96 -10.17
CA LYS A 287 -6.48 -21.79 -10.28
C LYS A 287 -6.31 -22.91 -11.29
N LYS A 288 -5.76 -22.63 -12.47
CA LYS A 288 -5.49 -23.66 -13.51
C LYS A 288 -4.53 -24.73 -13.03
N THR A 289 -3.61 -24.41 -12.10
CA THR A 289 -2.64 -25.38 -11.55
C THR A 289 -3.25 -26.23 -10.43
N GLY A 290 -4.45 -25.91 -9.94
CA GLY A 290 -5.17 -26.71 -8.93
C GLY A 290 -5.21 -26.09 -7.53
N TYR A 291 -4.81 -24.84 -7.35
CA TYR A 291 -5.04 -24.14 -6.10
C TYR A 291 -6.52 -23.77 -5.94
N LYS A 292 -7.01 -23.80 -4.70
CA LYS A 292 -8.35 -23.33 -4.36
C LYS A 292 -8.49 -21.83 -4.65
N PRO A 293 -9.64 -21.36 -5.18
CA PRO A 293 -9.86 -19.96 -5.50
C PRO A 293 -9.59 -19.01 -4.32
N GLU A 294 -10.05 -19.36 -3.10
CA GLU A 294 -9.85 -18.57 -1.90
C GLU A 294 -8.36 -18.47 -1.51
N PHE A 295 -7.60 -19.53 -1.76
CA PHE A 295 -6.17 -19.53 -1.50
C PHE A 295 -5.40 -18.72 -2.54
N ALA A 296 -5.76 -18.84 -3.83
CA ALA A 296 -5.14 -18.06 -4.91
C ALA A 296 -5.33 -16.55 -4.71
N GLY A 297 -6.56 -16.12 -4.39
CA GLY A 297 -6.83 -14.71 -4.05
C GLY A 297 -6.08 -14.26 -2.80
N ALA A 298 -5.92 -15.14 -1.81
CA ALA A 298 -5.22 -14.83 -0.57
C ALA A 298 -3.70 -14.68 -0.77
N VAL A 299 -3.07 -15.53 -1.58
CA VAL A 299 -1.63 -15.43 -1.92
C VAL A 299 -1.33 -14.09 -2.56
N GLU A 300 -2.14 -13.72 -3.55
CA GLU A 300 -1.97 -12.47 -4.27
C GLU A 300 -2.14 -11.26 -3.35
N ALA A 301 -3.21 -11.24 -2.54
CA ALA A 301 -3.46 -10.15 -1.60
C ALA A 301 -2.35 -10.01 -0.56
N ALA A 302 -1.88 -11.11 0.03
CA ALA A 302 -0.79 -11.10 0.99
C ALA A 302 0.52 -10.60 0.35
N ALA A 303 0.88 -11.10 -0.84
CA ALA A 303 2.08 -10.67 -1.53
C ALA A 303 2.02 -9.20 -1.94
N SER A 304 0.87 -8.73 -2.47
CA SER A 304 0.66 -7.34 -2.86
C SER A 304 0.76 -6.38 -1.68
N THR A 305 0.23 -6.75 -0.52
CA THR A 305 0.34 -5.96 0.71
C THR A 305 1.79 -5.81 1.15
N GLY A 306 2.58 -6.89 1.05
CA GLY A 306 4.02 -6.85 1.33
C GLY A 306 4.83 -5.93 0.40
N GLY A 307 4.34 -5.65 -0.81
CA GLY A 307 4.97 -4.71 -1.72
C GLY A 307 5.19 -3.32 -1.13
N GLN A 308 4.31 -2.89 -0.22
CA GLN A 308 4.41 -1.60 0.45
C GLN A 308 5.56 -1.48 1.45
N ILE A 309 6.11 -2.59 1.92
CA ILE A 309 7.30 -2.62 2.79
C ILE A 309 8.58 -2.98 2.04
N MET A 310 8.47 -3.31 0.75
CA MET A 310 9.61 -3.74 -0.06
C MET A 310 10.35 -2.54 -0.65
N PRO A 311 11.64 -2.31 -0.29
CA PRO A 311 12.46 -1.27 -0.94
C PRO A 311 12.58 -1.51 -2.45
N PRO A 312 12.82 -0.48 -3.26
CA PRO A 312 13.29 0.85 -2.91
C PRO A 312 12.22 1.93 -2.71
N ILE A 313 10.95 1.76 -3.14
CA ILE A 313 9.97 2.87 -3.05
C ILE A 313 9.06 2.72 -1.83
N MET A 314 8.65 1.50 -1.46
CA MET A 314 7.91 1.19 -0.23
C MET A 314 6.56 1.92 -0.08
N GLY A 315 6.01 2.47 -1.17
CA GLY A 315 4.82 3.31 -1.11
C GLY A 315 5.03 4.67 -0.44
N ALA A 316 3.98 5.51 -0.47
CA ALA A 316 4.03 6.90 0.00
C ALA A 316 4.28 7.06 1.52
N ALA A 317 3.87 6.09 2.34
CA ALA A 317 4.00 6.14 3.79
C ALA A 317 5.47 6.13 4.27
N ALA A 318 6.37 5.49 3.52
CA ALA A 318 7.78 5.42 3.90
C ALA A 318 8.50 6.78 3.83
N PHE A 319 8.05 7.69 2.95
CA PHE A 319 8.56 9.05 2.91
C PHE A 319 8.13 9.85 4.13
N LEU A 320 6.89 9.65 4.59
CA LEU A 320 6.41 10.22 5.84
C LEU A 320 7.18 9.65 7.03
N MET A 321 7.46 8.35 7.01
CA MET A 321 8.27 7.70 8.04
C MET A 321 9.66 8.33 8.15
N ALA A 322 10.33 8.56 7.03
CA ALA A 322 11.62 9.23 6.99
C ALA A 322 11.56 10.64 7.60
N GLU A 323 10.50 11.41 7.30
CA GLU A 323 10.31 12.75 7.86
C GLU A 323 9.99 12.74 9.35
N TYR A 324 9.11 11.83 9.82
CA TYR A 324 8.80 11.72 11.25
C TYR A 324 10.01 11.27 12.08
N MET A 325 10.82 10.36 11.56
CA MET A 325 12.05 9.91 12.22
C MET A 325 13.24 10.86 12.03
N LYS A 326 13.13 11.87 11.17
CA LYS A 326 14.23 12.77 10.78
C LYS A 326 15.44 12.03 10.21
N LEU A 327 15.20 10.94 9.49
CA LEU A 327 16.23 10.12 8.85
C LEU A 327 16.21 10.30 7.33
N PRO A 328 17.38 10.25 6.66
CA PRO A 328 17.41 10.15 5.20
C PRO A 328 16.64 8.92 4.70
N TYR A 329 15.85 9.08 3.65
CA TYR A 329 15.04 7.99 3.10
C TYR A 329 15.87 6.73 2.75
N ALA A 330 17.07 6.91 2.22
CA ALA A 330 17.98 5.80 1.92
C ALA A 330 18.25 4.91 3.15
N GLN A 331 18.41 5.51 4.34
CA GLN A 331 18.59 4.76 5.57
C GLN A 331 17.33 3.99 5.95
N VAL A 332 16.14 4.61 5.80
CA VAL A 332 14.87 3.94 6.04
C VAL A 332 14.69 2.75 5.11
N ALA A 333 15.01 2.92 3.83
CA ALA A 333 14.95 1.84 2.84
C ALA A 333 15.89 0.67 3.19
N VAL A 334 17.14 0.96 3.60
CA VAL A 334 18.08 -0.09 4.01
C VAL A 334 17.56 -0.86 5.23
N LYS A 335 17.03 -0.16 6.23
CA LYS A 335 16.47 -0.75 7.45
C LYS A 335 15.25 -1.66 7.15
N ALA A 336 14.51 -1.40 6.10
CA ALA A 336 13.36 -2.20 5.68
C ALA A 336 13.73 -3.52 4.99
N ILE A 337 14.95 -3.69 4.47
CA ILE A 337 15.34 -4.84 3.63
C ILE A 337 15.13 -6.17 4.36
N LEU A 338 15.73 -6.33 5.54
CA LEU A 338 15.65 -7.60 6.27
C LEU A 338 14.22 -7.95 6.70
N PRO A 339 13.46 -7.03 7.32
CA PRO A 339 12.05 -7.30 7.64
C PRO A 339 11.20 -7.65 6.43
N ALA A 340 11.38 -6.97 5.29
CA ALA A 340 10.66 -7.27 4.06
C ALA A 340 11.02 -8.66 3.51
N LEU A 341 12.30 -9.02 3.50
CA LEU A 341 12.74 -10.35 3.07
C LEU A 341 12.16 -11.46 3.95
N LEU A 342 12.12 -11.27 5.27
CA LEU A 342 11.50 -12.22 6.20
C LEU A 342 9.99 -12.36 5.92
N TYR A 343 9.30 -11.26 5.65
CA TYR A 343 7.89 -11.28 5.30
C TYR A 343 7.62 -12.14 4.04
N PHE A 344 8.30 -11.83 2.93
CA PHE A 344 8.11 -12.55 1.67
C PHE A 344 8.56 -14.00 1.75
N THR A 345 9.62 -14.28 2.50
CA THR A 345 10.07 -15.66 2.74
C THR A 345 9.02 -16.46 3.51
N GLY A 346 8.33 -15.84 4.48
CA GLY A 346 7.21 -16.46 5.20
C GLY A 346 6.07 -16.89 4.27
N ILE A 347 5.64 -15.99 3.38
CA ILE A 347 4.62 -16.32 2.37
C ILE A 347 5.12 -17.42 1.43
N PHE A 348 6.35 -17.31 0.95
CA PHE A 348 6.95 -18.27 0.04
C PHE A 348 7.01 -19.69 0.65
N ILE A 349 7.36 -19.80 1.93
CA ILE A 349 7.35 -21.06 2.68
C ILE A 349 5.92 -21.61 2.79
N ALA A 350 4.95 -20.78 3.19
CA ALA A 350 3.56 -21.20 3.34
C ALA A 350 2.97 -21.70 2.01
N VAL A 351 3.24 -21.01 0.91
CA VAL A 351 2.83 -21.40 -0.44
C VAL A 351 3.51 -22.71 -0.87
N HIS A 352 4.80 -22.90 -0.55
CA HIS A 352 5.53 -24.11 -0.87
C HIS A 352 4.95 -25.33 -0.12
N LEU A 353 4.65 -25.18 1.15
CA LEU A 353 4.05 -26.25 1.97
C LEU A 353 2.64 -26.62 1.47
N GLU A 354 1.81 -25.64 1.09
CA GLU A 354 0.50 -25.92 0.53
C GLU A 354 0.60 -26.62 -0.84
N ALA A 355 1.56 -26.22 -1.69
CA ALA A 355 1.83 -26.87 -2.97
C ALA A 355 2.22 -28.35 -2.78
N LYS A 356 3.10 -28.63 -1.81
CA LYS A 356 3.50 -30.00 -1.46
C LYS A 356 2.34 -30.81 -0.92
N LYS A 357 1.51 -30.23 -0.07
CA LYS A 357 0.31 -30.85 0.49
C LYS A 357 -0.70 -31.24 -0.60
N LEU A 358 -0.84 -30.43 -1.64
CA LEU A 358 -1.72 -30.66 -2.78
C LEU A 358 -1.06 -31.48 -3.90
N GLY A 359 0.23 -31.79 -3.81
CA GLY A 359 0.98 -32.51 -4.84
C GLY A 359 1.17 -31.76 -6.16
N LEU A 360 1.13 -30.41 -6.12
CA LEU A 360 1.20 -29.59 -7.31
C LEU A 360 2.61 -29.55 -7.90
N LYS A 361 2.68 -29.69 -9.22
CA LYS A 361 3.94 -29.60 -9.99
C LYS A 361 4.18 -28.15 -10.45
N GLY A 362 5.40 -27.85 -10.86
CA GLY A 362 5.76 -26.59 -11.51
C GLY A 362 5.40 -26.60 -13.00
N VAL A 363 5.59 -25.45 -13.63
CA VAL A 363 5.45 -25.27 -15.08
C VAL A 363 6.63 -25.98 -15.78
N PRO A 364 6.41 -26.70 -16.89
CA PRO A 364 7.49 -27.30 -17.68
C PRO A 364 8.55 -26.25 -18.07
N ARG A 365 9.82 -26.64 -18.06
CA ARG A 365 10.91 -25.71 -18.34
C ARG A 365 10.88 -25.12 -19.75
N GLU A 366 10.23 -25.80 -20.66
CA GLU A 366 10.07 -25.44 -22.09
C GLU A 366 9.08 -24.27 -22.26
N GLU A 367 8.11 -24.13 -21.36
CA GLU A 367 7.11 -23.05 -21.35
C GLU A 367 7.61 -21.79 -20.63
N LEU A 368 8.79 -21.86 -19.98
CA LEU A 368 9.34 -20.73 -19.24
C LEU A 368 10.04 -19.72 -20.16
N PRO A 369 9.91 -18.41 -19.89
CA PRO A 369 10.61 -17.38 -20.65
C PRO A 369 12.12 -17.65 -20.71
N ALA A 370 12.74 -17.54 -21.89
CA ALA A 370 14.16 -17.75 -22.04
C ALA A 370 14.98 -16.61 -21.40
N TRP A 371 16.10 -16.93 -20.74
CA TRP A 371 16.99 -15.92 -20.15
C TRP A 371 17.44 -14.86 -21.16
N ARG A 372 17.64 -15.26 -22.43
CA ARG A 372 18.03 -14.33 -23.50
C ARG A 372 17.00 -13.22 -23.72
N LEU A 373 15.70 -13.51 -23.57
CA LEU A 373 14.63 -12.50 -23.69
C LEU A 373 14.66 -11.55 -22.49
N LEU A 374 14.81 -12.09 -21.27
CA LEU A 374 14.89 -11.30 -20.05
C LEU A 374 16.10 -10.36 -20.03
N LEU A 375 17.29 -10.85 -20.41
CA LEU A 375 18.48 -10.02 -20.49
C LEU A 375 18.35 -8.92 -21.54
N ARG A 376 17.65 -9.21 -22.63
CA ARG A 376 17.35 -8.22 -23.68
C ARG A 376 16.49 -7.07 -23.15
N ASP A 377 15.51 -7.37 -22.30
CA ASP A 377 14.53 -6.40 -21.80
C ASP A 377 14.93 -5.82 -20.43
N CYS A 378 16.12 -6.16 -19.93
CA CYS A 378 16.66 -5.71 -18.64
C CYS A 378 16.80 -4.16 -18.55
N TYR A 379 16.90 -3.46 -19.69
CA TYR A 379 16.98 -2.00 -19.72
C TYR A 379 15.72 -1.31 -19.11
N LEU A 380 14.59 -2.02 -19.00
CA LEU A 380 13.38 -1.50 -18.35
C LEU A 380 13.58 -1.19 -16.86
N ILE A 381 14.60 -1.78 -16.23
CA ILE A 381 14.94 -1.52 -14.81
C ILE A 381 15.76 -0.24 -14.65
N ILE A 382 16.36 0.31 -15.70
CA ILE A 382 17.29 1.47 -15.62
C ILE A 382 16.72 2.64 -14.84
N PRO A 383 15.45 3.10 -15.02
CA PRO A 383 14.92 4.21 -14.26
C PRO A 383 14.89 3.95 -12.76
N LEU A 384 14.61 2.70 -12.36
CA LEU A 384 14.58 2.28 -10.97
C LEU A 384 16.00 2.25 -10.37
N ILE A 385 16.97 1.71 -11.09
CA ILE A 385 18.38 1.70 -10.67
C ILE A 385 18.89 3.13 -10.52
N LEU A 386 18.57 4.00 -11.48
CA LEU A 386 18.95 5.42 -11.43
C LEU A 386 18.36 6.11 -10.18
N LEU A 387 17.10 5.85 -9.88
CA LEU A 387 16.46 6.37 -8.67
C LEU A 387 17.22 5.95 -7.41
N VAL A 388 17.45 4.64 -7.27
CA VAL A 388 18.17 4.07 -6.10
C VAL A 388 19.55 4.67 -5.97
N TRP A 389 20.28 4.78 -7.08
CA TRP A 389 21.63 5.35 -7.09
C TRP A 389 21.64 6.84 -6.68
N LEU A 390 20.74 7.65 -7.26
CA LEU A 390 20.65 9.09 -6.94
C LEU A 390 20.25 9.33 -5.48
N VAL A 391 19.30 8.55 -4.96
CA VAL A 391 18.85 8.68 -3.56
C VAL A 391 19.93 8.19 -2.59
N SER A 392 20.60 7.08 -2.88
CA SER A 392 21.61 6.49 -1.99
C SER A 392 22.93 7.28 -2.01
N SER A 393 23.32 7.88 -3.13
CA SER A 393 24.53 8.68 -3.22
C SER A 393 24.43 10.03 -2.50
N GLY A 394 23.20 10.47 -2.15
CA GLY A 394 22.96 11.79 -1.56
C GLY A 394 23.37 12.98 -2.45
N SER A 395 23.70 12.72 -3.71
CA SER A 395 24.19 13.74 -4.65
C SER A 395 23.12 14.77 -5.05
N LYS A 396 21.83 14.40 -4.93
CA LYS A 396 20.68 15.22 -5.26
C LYS A 396 19.60 15.11 -4.18
N THR A 397 18.73 16.11 -4.13
CA THR A 397 17.53 15.99 -3.27
C THR A 397 16.61 14.90 -3.80
N MET A 398 15.77 14.35 -2.94
CA MET A 398 14.81 13.30 -3.31
C MET A 398 13.89 13.75 -4.46
N SER A 399 13.45 15.00 -4.46
CA SER A 399 12.61 15.58 -5.52
C SER A 399 13.32 15.59 -6.88
N HIS A 400 14.59 16.02 -6.91
CA HIS A 400 15.37 15.99 -8.14
C HIS A 400 15.68 14.57 -8.60
N SER A 401 15.95 13.64 -7.67
CA SER A 401 16.16 12.23 -7.98
C SER A 401 14.93 11.61 -8.66
N ALA A 402 13.74 11.88 -8.13
CA ALA A 402 12.48 11.45 -8.73
C ALA A 402 12.28 12.06 -10.13
N ALA A 403 12.54 13.37 -10.30
CA ALA A 403 12.37 14.04 -11.59
C ALA A 403 13.32 13.48 -12.66
N TYR A 404 14.60 13.24 -12.35
CA TYR A 404 15.54 12.60 -13.29
C TYR A 404 15.11 11.16 -13.62
N SER A 405 14.56 10.44 -12.66
CA SER A 405 14.05 9.09 -12.88
C SER A 405 12.79 9.05 -13.75
N ILE A 406 11.92 10.08 -13.66
CA ILE A 406 10.80 10.28 -14.59
C ILE A 406 11.32 10.48 -16.02
N LEU A 407 12.32 11.35 -16.20
CA LEU A 407 12.91 11.57 -17.52
C LEU A 407 13.55 10.29 -18.08
N ALA A 408 14.23 9.51 -17.24
CA ALA A 408 14.78 8.21 -17.64
C ALA A 408 13.65 7.21 -18.00
N ALA A 409 12.53 7.21 -17.27
CA ALA A 409 11.38 6.36 -17.58
C ALA A 409 10.77 6.73 -18.95
N ILE A 410 10.66 8.01 -19.27
CA ILE A 410 10.20 8.49 -20.59
C ILE A 410 11.14 8.02 -21.68
N ALA A 411 12.47 8.17 -21.49
CA ALA A 411 13.46 7.75 -22.46
C ALA A 411 13.44 6.23 -22.69
N VAL A 412 13.39 5.45 -21.61
CA VAL A 412 13.31 3.99 -21.68
C VAL A 412 12.00 3.52 -22.31
N GLY A 413 10.88 4.18 -21.98
CA GLY A 413 9.57 3.92 -22.60
C GLY A 413 9.60 4.16 -24.11
N PHE A 414 10.20 5.27 -24.56
CA PHE A 414 10.38 5.56 -25.98
C PHE A 414 11.20 4.46 -26.68
N VAL A 415 12.33 4.06 -26.10
CA VAL A 415 13.15 2.97 -26.64
C VAL A 415 12.37 1.66 -26.71
N ASN A 416 11.59 1.34 -25.67
CA ASN A 416 10.77 0.14 -25.64
C ASN A 416 9.70 0.14 -26.75
N PHE A 417 8.95 1.23 -26.93
CA PHE A 417 7.96 1.35 -27.99
C PHE A 417 8.58 1.28 -29.40
N PHE A 418 9.77 1.85 -29.58
CA PHE A 418 10.51 1.75 -30.83
C PHE A 418 10.92 0.30 -31.13
N LEU A 419 11.48 -0.41 -30.15
CA LEU A 419 11.92 -1.79 -30.30
C LEU A 419 10.74 -2.75 -30.53
N GLN A 420 9.62 -2.56 -29.82
CA GLN A 420 8.39 -3.33 -30.04
C GLN A 420 7.85 -3.13 -31.47
N GLY A 421 7.79 -1.88 -31.93
CA GLY A 421 7.34 -1.58 -33.29
C GLY A 421 8.23 -2.19 -34.38
N LYS A 422 9.56 -2.20 -34.15
CA LYS A 422 10.50 -2.82 -35.10
C LYS A 422 10.42 -4.36 -35.13
N ARG A 423 10.07 -4.98 -33.99
CA ARG A 423 9.98 -6.45 -33.85
C ARG A 423 8.63 -7.02 -34.27
N GLY A 424 7.59 -6.19 -34.32
CA GLY A 424 6.23 -6.65 -34.53
C GLY A 424 5.70 -7.42 -33.30
N GLU A 425 6.09 -7.02 -32.10
CA GLU A 425 5.58 -7.60 -30.85
C GLU A 425 4.19 -7.04 -30.52
N GLY A 426 3.26 -7.89 -30.11
CA GLY A 426 1.84 -7.57 -29.99
C GLY A 426 1.10 -7.77 -31.31
N ASP A 427 -0.06 -7.16 -31.47
CA ASP A 427 -0.92 -7.27 -32.68
C ASP A 427 -0.39 -6.50 -33.91
N THR A 428 0.87 -6.06 -33.88
CA THR A 428 1.45 -5.22 -34.95
C THR A 428 2.47 -5.99 -35.78
N GLN A 429 2.37 -5.88 -37.13
CA GLN A 429 3.41 -6.39 -38.04
C GLN A 429 4.72 -5.58 -37.89
N PRO A 430 5.90 -6.21 -38.13
CA PRO A 430 7.18 -5.52 -38.09
C PRO A 430 7.18 -4.26 -38.97
N MET A 431 7.53 -3.12 -38.39
CA MET A 431 7.53 -1.82 -39.07
C MET A 431 8.90 -1.45 -39.61
N THR A 432 8.94 -0.70 -40.70
CA THR A 432 10.17 -0.05 -41.16
C THR A 432 10.67 0.95 -40.11
N THR A 433 12.00 1.16 -40.02
CA THR A 433 12.62 2.01 -38.98
C THR A 433 11.99 3.40 -38.88
N GLY A 434 11.67 4.07 -40.01
CA GLY A 434 11.03 5.38 -39.99
C GLY A 434 9.61 5.36 -39.45
N LYS A 435 8.78 4.36 -39.82
CA LYS A 435 7.44 4.18 -39.29
C LYS A 435 7.45 3.79 -37.80
N ALA A 436 8.41 2.93 -37.39
CA ALA A 436 8.59 2.56 -36.00
C ALA A 436 8.98 3.78 -35.13
N LEU A 437 9.85 4.67 -35.60
CA LEU A 437 10.24 5.90 -34.91
C LEU A 437 9.04 6.86 -34.75
N GLY A 438 8.28 7.11 -35.82
CA GLY A 438 7.09 7.97 -35.78
C GLY A 438 6.02 7.42 -34.85
N ASN A 439 5.79 6.10 -34.87
CA ASN A 439 4.83 5.44 -33.96
C ASN A 439 5.32 5.48 -32.50
N ALA A 440 6.60 5.25 -32.25
CA ALA A 440 7.19 5.36 -30.89
C ALA A 440 7.03 6.78 -30.35
N GLY A 441 7.28 7.83 -31.16
CA GLY A 441 7.05 9.21 -30.76
C GLY A 441 5.61 9.48 -30.35
N LYS A 442 4.63 9.09 -31.17
CA LYS A 442 3.21 9.25 -30.86
C LYS A 442 2.79 8.49 -29.59
N ARG A 443 3.22 7.22 -29.48
CA ARG A 443 2.94 6.39 -28.29
C ARG A 443 3.57 6.96 -27.03
N SER A 444 4.79 7.48 -27.10
CA SER A 444 5.47 8.08 -25.94
C SER A 444 4.78 9.35 -25.45
N VAL A 445 4.35 10.24 -26.35
CA VAL A 445 3.59 11.43 -25.98
C VAL A 445 2.25 11.06 -25.34
N PHE A 446 1.53 10.12 -25.93
CA PHE A 446 0.26 9.66 -25.40
C PHE A 446 0.44 8.99 -24.03
N SER A 447 1.42 8.09 -23.91
CA SER A 447 1.80 7.44 -22.64
C SER A 447 2.22 8.44 -21.57
N ALA A 448 2.94 9.52 -21.94
CA ALA A 448 3.33 10.57 -21.00
C ALA A 448 2.12 11.33 -20.44
N VAL A 449 1.16 11.70 -21.30
CA VAL A 449 -0.08 12.37 -20.87
C VAL A 449 -0.89 11.45 -19.95
N GLU A 450 -1.03 10.17 -20.31
CA GLU A 450 -1.73 9.20 -19.48
C GLU A 450 -1.02 8.91 -18.15
N SER A 451 0.33 8.88 -18.13
CA SER A 451 1.10 8.71 -16.90
C SER A 451 0.94 9.92 -15.96
N LEU A 452 0.93 11.14 -16.53
CA LEU A 452 0.66 12.35 -15.75
C LEU A 452 -0.78 12.36 -15.22
N GLU A 453 -1.76 11.93 -16.02
CA GLU A 453 -3.15 11.77 -15.57
C GLU A 453 -3.26 10.78 -14.42
N ALA A 454 -2.68 9.57 -14.59
CA ALA A 454 -2.72 8.52 -13.57
C ALA A 454 -2.00 8.95 -12.30
N GLY A 455 -0.81 9.53 -12.42
CA GLY A 455 -0.05 10.08 -11.29
C GLY A 455 -0.78 11.19 -10.55
N SER A 456 -1.42 12.10 -11.28
CA SER A 456 -2.24 13.17 -10.69
C SER A 456 -3.46 12.62 -9.96
N ARG A 457 -4.11 11.59 -10.50
CA ARG A 457 -5.25 10.92 -9.87
C ARG A 457 -4.85 10.26 -8.54
N GLY A 458 -3.75 9.52 -8.51
CA GLY A 458 -3.22 8.94 -7.27
C GLY A 458 -2.78 10.01 -6.26
N ALA A 459 -2.26 11.15 -6.73
CA ALA A 459 -1.86 12.25 -5.86
C ALA A 459 -3.04 12.90 -5.12
N ILE A 460 -4.25 12.94 -5.70
CA ILE A 460 -5.44 13.56 -5.08
C ILE A 460 -5.79 12.84 -3.76
N THR A 461 -5.94 11.53 -3.79
CA THR A 461 -6.34 10.74 -2.62
C THR A 461 -5.33 10.83 -1.50
N VAL A 462 -4.04 10.77 -1.85
CA VAL A 462 -2.94 10.88 -0.89
C VAL A 462 -2.87 12.29 -0.30
N ALA A 463 -3.02 13.35 -1.10
CA ALA A 463 -2.99 14.73 -0.62
C ALA A 463 -4.17 15.03 0.33
N VAL A 464 -5.38 14.61 -0.03
CA VAL A 464 -6.57 14.75 0.84
C VAL A 464 -6.39 13.97 2.14
N ALA A 465 -5.89 12.74 2.06
CA ALA A 465 -5.60 11.92 3.22
C ALA A 465 -4.54 12.57 4.14
N CYS A 466 -3.47 13.10 3.56
CA CYS A 466 -2.42 13.83 4.29
C CYS A 466 -2.94 15.11 4.95
N SER A 467 -3.81 15.86 4.28
CA SER A 467 -4.43 17.05 4.86
C SER A 467 -5.33 16.71 6.04
N MET A 468 -6.12 15.63 5.93
CA MET A 468 -6.94 15.13 7.04
C MET A 468 -6.10 14.59 8.20
N ALA A 469 -5.02 13.87 7.91
CA ALA A 469 -4.07 13.42 8.92
C ALA A 469 -3.39 14.59 9.64
N GLY A 470 -3.14 15.70 8.93
CA GLY A 470 -2.68 16.96 9.52
C GLY A 470 -3.70 17.54 10.51
N ILE A 471 -4.99 17.53 10.19
CA ILE A 471 -6.06 17.94 11.12
C ILE A 471 -6.07 17.03 12.37
N ILE A 472 -6.00 15.72 12.20
CA ILE A 472 -5.96 14.75 13.30
C ILE A 472 -4.76 15.01 14.21
N ALA A 473 -3.56 15.13 13.65
CA ALA A 473 -2.35 15.45 14.39
C ALA A 473 -2.46 16.80 15.12
N GLY A 474 -3.06 17.80 14.47
CA GLY A 474 -3.34 19.10 15.06
C GLY A 474 -4.26 19.02 16.27
N CYS A 475 -5.35 18.28 16.18
CA CYS A 475 -6.28 18.05 17.30
C CYS A 475 -5.56 17.36 18.47
N ILE A 476 -4.77 16.33 18.20
CA ILE A 476 -3.99 15.60 19.22
C ILE A 476 -3.00 16.53 19.93
N THR A 477 -2.31 17.37 19.16
CA THR A 477 -1.34 18.34 19.69
C THR A 477 -2.02 19.42 20.54
N VAL A 478 -3.15 19.97 20.05
CA VAL A 478 -3.87 21.05 20.74
C VAL A 478 -4.47 20.58 22.06
N THR A 479 -4.91 19.33 22.14
CA THR A 479 -5.57 18.75 23.33
C THR A 479 -4.62 18.06 24.29
N GLY A 480 -3.37 17.79 23.89
CA GLY A 480 -2.46 16.96 24.68
C GLY A 480 -2.90 15.48 24.77
N LEU A 481 -3.83 15.04 23.89
CA LEU A 481 -4.39 13.69 23.92
C LEU A 481 -3.32 12.60 23.82
N ALA A 482 -2.23 12.87 23.10
CA ALA A 482 -1.11 11.94 23.01
C ALA A 482 -0.59 11.55 24.42
N SER A 483 -0.36 12.52 25.29
CA SER A 483 0.13 12.27 26.65
C SER A 483 -0.87 11.47 27.50
N ILE A 484 -2.16 11.69 27.31
CA ILE A 484 -3.22 10.96 28.02
C ILE A 484 -3.23 9.49 27.58
N LEU A 485 -3.19 9.24 26.25
CA LEU A 485 -3.16 7.89 25.71
C LEU A 485 -1.88 7.14 26.10
N ILE A 486 -0.73 7.80 26.03
CA ILE A 486 0.55 7.23 26.44
C ILE A 486 0.47 6.78 27.91
N ASN A 487 0.07 7.67 28.81
CA ASN A 487 -0.01 7.36 30.23
C ASN A 487 -1.01 6.21 30.52
N ALA A 488 -2.17 6.18 29.86
CA ALA A 488 -3.13 5.11 30.02
C ALA A 488 -2.56 3.75 29.58
N ILE A 489 -1.90 3.67 28.44
CA ILE A 489 -1.35 2.40 27.92
C ILE A 489 -0.13 1.97 28.75
N VAL A 490 0.73 2.90 29.15
CA VAL A 490 1.88 2.59 30.01
C VAL A 490 1.43 2.07 31.37
N GLN A 491 0.38 2.67 31.97
CA GLN A 491 -0.22 2.16 33.20
C GLN A 491 -0.83 0.77 33.03
N LEU A 492 -1.56 0.52 31.94
CA LEU A 492 -2.15 -0.79 31.63
C LEU A 492 -1.08 -1.85 31.34
N ALA A 493 0.00 -1.48 30.68
CA ALA A 493 1.12 -2.37 30.38
C ALA A 493 1.91 -2.75 31.62
N GLY A 494 1.97 -1.85 32.63
CA GLY A 494 2.77 -2.06 33.83
C GLY A 494 4.23 -2.38 33.49
N ASN A 495 4.78 -3.44 34.08
CA ASN A 495 6.16 -3.90 33.78
C ASN A 495 6.24 -4.85 32.56
N ALA A 496 5.11 -5.21 31.95
CA ALA A 496 5.07 -6.17 30.85
C ALA A 496 5.01 -5.44 29.50
N THR A 497 6.16 -5.10 28.93
CA THR A 497 6.28 -4.38 27.63
C THR A 497 5.56 -5.10 26.47
N ILE A 498 5.47 -6.45 26.54
CA ILE A 498 4.71 -7.24 25.55
C ILE A 498 3.23 -6.87 25.51
N VAL A 499 2.62 -6.54 26.66
CA VAL A 499 1.22 -6.10 26.74
C VAL A 499 1.06 -4.76 26.00
N GLY A 500 1.99 -3.84 26.18
CA GLY A 500 2.01 -2.56 25.46
C GLY A 500 2.13 -2.75 23.95
N LEU A 501 2.99 -3.66 23.49
CA LEU A 501 3.10 -4.01 22.06
C LEU A 501 1.80 -4.61 21.51
N VAL A 502 1.17 -5.54 22.23
CA VAL A 502 -0.09 -6.17 21.80
C VAL A 502 -1.23 -5.14 21.75
N LEU A 503 -1.35 -4.27 22.76
CA LEU A 503 -2.37 -3.22 22.76
C LEU A 503 -2.14 -2.23 21.61
N THR A 504 -0.89 -1.84 21.37
CA THR A 504 -0.53 -0.97 20.24
C THR A 504 -0.83 -1.64 18.90
N MET A 505 -0.51 -2.92 18.73
CA MET A 505 -0.87 -3.70 17.55
C MET A 505 -2.37 -3.67 17.28
N LEU A 506 -3.18 -3.99 18.29
CA LEU A 506 -4.65 -3.98 18.17
C LEU A 506 -5.18 -2.59 17.81
N CYS A 507 -4.64 -1.55 18.44
CA CYS A 507 -4.97 -0.16 18.14
C CYS A 507 -4.64 0.17 16.66
N CYS A 508 -3.45 -0.20 16.17
CA CYS A 508 -3.03 0.00 14.79
C CYS A 508 -3.93 -0.73 13.80
N ILE A 509 -4.28 -1.98 14.04
CA ILE A 509 -5.18 -2.75 13.17
C ILE A 509 -6.57 -2.08 13.11
N VAL A 510 -7.12 -1.69 14.25
CA VAL A 510 -8.45 -1.05 14.32
C VAL A 510 -8.44 0.31 13.60
N LEU A 511 -7.45 1.16 13.87
CA LEU A 511 -7.32 2.46 13.22
C LEU A 511 -7.02 2.35 11.71
N GLY A 512 -6.36 1.27 11.30
CA GLY A 512 -5.99 1.00 9.92
C GLY A 512 -7.12 0.51 9.03
N MET A 513 -8.23 0.03 9.62
CA MET A 513 -9.31 -0.57 8.86
C MET A 513 -9.94 0.41 7.85
N GLY A 514 -9.77 0.12 6.55
CA GLY A 514 -10.40 0.87 5.47
C GLY A 514 -9.88 2.29 5.26
N VAL A 515 -8.68 2.58 5.74
CA VAL A 515 -7.96 3.84 5.54
C VAL A 515 -6.78 3.60 4.59
N PRO A 516 -6.53 4.45 3.58
CA PRO A 516 -5.35 4.34 2.73
C PRO A 516 -4.07 4.35 3.57
N THR A 517 -3.08 3.55 3.16
CA THR A 517 -1.85 3.28 3.93
C THR A 517 -1.12 4.55 4.39
N THR A 518 -1.07 5.58 3.53
CA THR A 518 -0.40 6.85 3.83
C THR A 518 -1.07 7.59 4.99
N ALA A 519 -2.41 7.71 4.93
CA ALA A 519 -3.20 8.36 5.99
C ALA A 519 -3.16 7.55 7.28
N ASN A 520 -3.27 6.24 7.15
CA ASN A 520 -3.19 5.30 8.26
C ASN A 520 -1.87 5.46 9.01
N TYR A 521 -0.74 5.45 8.28
CA TYR A 521 0.56 5.67 8.90
C TYR A 521 0.67 7.03 9.60
N CYS A 522 0.15 8.13 9.01
CA CYS A 522 0.16 9.45 9.66
C CYS A 522 -0.56 9.46 11.01
N ILE A 523 -1.73 8.82 11.08
CA ILE A 523 -2.51 8.70 12.31
C ILE A 523 -1.70 7.91 13.35
N MET A 524 -1.17 6.75 12.96
CA MET A 524 -0.44 5.87 13.88
C MET A 524 0.91 6.46 14.32
N ALA A 525 1.61 7.15 13.45
CA ALA A 525 2.86 7.85 13.78
C ALA A 525 2.64 8.94 14.84
N SER A 526 1.46 9.57 14.82
CA SER A 526 1.11 10.63 15.79
C SER A 526 0.49 10.11 17.09
N THR A 527 -0.11 8.90 17.07
CA THR A 527 -0.85 8.35 18.22
C THR A 527 -0.15 7.15 18.85
N CYS A 528 0.22 6.16 18.04
CA CYS A 528 0.68 4.85 18.50
C CYS A 528 2.21 4.77 18.61
N ALA A 529 2.98 5.37 17.69
CA ALA A 529 4.44 5.33 17.77
C ALA A 529 5.00 5.98 19.05
N PRO A 530 4.50 7.14 19.52
CA PRO A 530 4.95 7.73 20.77
C PRO A 530 4.74 6.82 22.00
N ILE A 531 3.72 5.95 21.99
CA ILE A 531 3.46 4.99 23.06
C ILE A 531 4.62 4.00 23.16
N LEU A 532 5.05 3.45 22.05
CA LEU A 532 6.16 2.49 22.01
C LEU A 532 7.48 3.14 22.41
N ILE A 533 7.71 4.38 21.99
CA ILE A 533 8.91 5.15 22.39
C ILE A 533 8.93 5.36 23.90
N GLN A 534 7.79 5.70 24.52
CA GLN A 534 7.67 5.85 25.96
C GLN A 534 7.85 4.53 26.73
N LEU A 535 7.48 3.40 26.12
CA LEU A 535 7.75 2.05 26.65
C LEU A 535 9.23 1.63 26.52
N GLY A 536 10.09 2.50 25.97
CA GLY A 536 11.52 2.28 25.85
C GLY A 536 11.98 1.64 24.53
N PHE A 537 11.09 1.47 23.55
CA PHE A 537 11.48 0.95 22.25
C PHE A 537 12.18 2.03 21.39
N PRO A 538 13.18 1.66 20.57
CA PRO A 538 13.87 2.60 19.68
C PRO A 538 12.89 3.27 18.70
N LEU A 539 13.18 4.53 18.35
CA LEU A 539 12.37 5.34 17.44
C LEU A 539 12.08 4.60 16.13
N VAL A 540 13.09 4.02 15.51
CA VAL A 540 12.95 3.31 14.24
C VAL A 540 12.05 2.08 14.40
N ALA A 541 12.27 1.27 15.44
CA ALA A 541 11.46 0.09 15.70
C ALA A 541 10.00 0.46 15.98
N ALA A 542 9.73 1.53 16.72
CA ALA A 542 8.37 2.02 16.98
C ALA A 542 7.64 2.43 15.68
N HIS A 543 8.30 3.19 14.81
CA HIS A 543 7.73 3.63 13.54
C HIS A 543 7.52 2.48 12.53
N PHE A 544 8.46 1.54 12.44
CA PHE A 544 8.29 0.33 11.63
C PHE A 544 7.19 -0.57 12.17
N PHE A 545 7.07 -0.71 13.49
CA PHE A 545 6.02 -1.50 14.13
C PHE A 545 4.63 -1.00 13.76
N VAL A 546 4.37 0.28 13.95
CA VAL A 546 3.06 0.85 13.62
C VAL A 546 2.78 0.81 12.12
N PHE A 547 3.80 0.96 11.28
CA PHE A 547 3.66 0.86 9.83
C PHE A 547 3.26 -0.55 9.39
N TYR A 548 3.92 -1.59 9.92
CA TYR A 548 3.60 -2.98 9.61
C TYR A 548 2.15 -3.33 9.97
N PHE A 549 1.69 -2.97 11.18
CA PHE A 549 0.32 -3.24 11.59
C PHE A 549 -0.71 -2.37 10.87
N GLY A 550 -0.29 -1.23 10.37
CA GLY A 550 -1.07 -0.40 9.47
C GLY A 550 -1.38 -1.07 8.15
N ILE A 551 -0.38 -1.63 7.48
CA ILE A 551 -0.58 -2.29 6.18
C ILE A 551 -1.28 -3.64 6.30
N VAL A 552 -1.06 -4.39 7.38
CA VAL A 552 -1.71 -5.69 7.62
C VAL A 552 -3.23 -5.56 7.75
N ALA A 553 -3.75 -4.39 8.12
CA ALA A 553 -5.19 -4.12 8.15
C ALA A 553 -5.86 -4.35 6.77
N ASP A 554 -5.13 -4.18 5.65
CA ASP A 554 -5.63 -4.40 4.29
C ASP A 554 -5.90 -5.88 3.95
N ILE A 555 -5.38 -6.81 4.74
CA ILE A 555 -5.58 -8.26 4.57
C ILE A 555 -6.27 -8.92 5.76
N THR A 556 -6.55 -8.14 6.81
CA THR A 556 -7.14 -8.67 8.05
C THR A 556 -8.66 -8.40 8.08
N PRO A 557 -9.50 -9.45 8.20
CA PRO A 557 -10.94 -9.25 8.41
C PRO A 557 -11.22 -8.41 9.67
N PRO A 558 -12.28 -7.61 9.68
CA PRO A 558 -13.44 -7.66 8.77
C PRO A 558 -13.33 -6.76 7.53
N VAL A 559 -12.33 -5.91 7.37
CA VAL A 559 -12.25 -4.94 6.27
C VAL A 559 -11.44 -5.47 5.08
N ALA A 560 -10.22 -5.98 5.28
CA ALA A 560 -9.41 -6.79 4.35
C ALA A 560 -9.52 -6.42 2.83
N LEU A 561 -9.39 -5.13 2.48
CA LEU A 561 -9.70 -4.62 1.13
C LEU A 561 -8.92 -5.35 0.01
N ALA A 562 -7.62 -5.59 0.20
CA ALA A 562 -6.80 -6.30 -0.77
C ALA A 562 -7.24 -7.77 -0.94
N ALA A 563 -7.58 -8.44 0.17
CA ALA A 563 -8.09 -9.82 0.11
C ALA A 563 -9.46 -9.91 -0.56
N TYR A 564 -10.31 -8.90 -0.38
CA TYR A 564 -11.62 -8.85 -1.04
C TYR A 564 -11.50 -8.56 -2.54
N ALA A 565 -10.55 -7.72 -2.96
CA ALA A 565 -10.23 -7.54 -4.36
C ALA A 565 -9.71 -8.85 -4.99
N GLY A 566 -8.80 -9.55 -4.32
CA GLY A 566 -8.33 -10.87 -4.74
C GLY A 566 -9.44 -11.92 -4.81
N SER A 567 -10.39 -11.90 -3.87
CA SER A 567 -11.55 -12.80 -3.87
C SER A 567 -12.48 -12.57 -5.05
N ALA A 568 -12.67 -11.31 -5.46
CA ALA A 568 -13.51 -10.96 -6.60
C ALA A 568 -12.91 -11.49 -7.92
N ILE A 569 -11.58 -11.37 -8.10
CA ILE A 569 -10.88 -11.91 -9.26
C ILE A 569 -10.91 -13.46 -9.24
N ALA A 570 -10.70 -14.04 -8.06
CA ALA A 570 -10.74 -15.50 -7.87
C ALA A 570 -12.14 -16.08 -7.99
N LYS A 571 -13.20 -15.25 -7.93
CA LYS A 571 -14.62 -15.64 -7.78
C LYS A 571 -14.81 -16.54 -6.56
N SER A 572 -14.34 -16.09 -5.40
CA SER A 572 -14.30 -16.85 -4.13
C SER A 572 -14.96 -16.08 -2.98
N ASP A 573 -15.17 -16.76 -1.85
CA ASP A 573 -15.70 -16.14 -0.64
C ASP A 573 -14.72 -15.10 -0.06
N PRO A 574 -15.13 -13.83 0.10
CA PRO A 574 -14.25 -12.77 0.59
C PRO A 574 -13.72 -13.03 2.00
N MET A 575 -14.57 -13.50 2.92
CA MET A 575 -14.16 -13.73 4.31
C MET A 575 -13.16 -14.88 4.42
N LYS A 576 -13.37 -15.98 3.68
CA LYS A 576 -12.42 -17.11 3.65
C LYS A 576 -11.11 -16.69 3.01
N THR A 577 -11.16 -15.86 1.96
CA THR A 577 -9.97 -15.30 1.32
C THR A 577 -9.19 -14.41 2.29
N GLY A 578 -9.86 -13.53 3.04
CA GLY A 578 -9.23 -12.70 4.07
C GLY A 578 -8.58 -13.51 5.18
N ILE A 579 -9.26 -14.52 5.71
CA ILE A 579 -8.70 -15.43 6.73
C ILE A 579 -7.45 -16.16 6.20
N ASN A 580 -7.48 -16.63 4.95
CA ASN A 580 -6.33 -17.28 4.34
C ASN A 580 -5.18 -16.28 4.10
N ALA A 581 -5.47 -15.04 3.70
CA ALA A 581 -4.47 -13.99 3.53
C ALA A 581 -3.78 -13.65 4.85
N THR A 582 -4.52 -13.51 5.95
CA THR A 582 -3.97 -13.31 7.29
C THR A 582 -3.07 -14.47 7.72
N LYS A 583 -3.47 -15.72 7.45
CA LYS A 583 -2.63 -16.89 7.75
C LYS A 583 -1.34 -16.94 6.93
N LEU A 584 -1.42 -16.59 5.64
CA LEU A 584 -0.25 -16.53 4.75
C LEU A 584 0.73 -15.43 5.18
N ALA A 585 0.20 -14.30 5.60
CA ALA A 585 0.96 -13.15 6.04
C ALA A 585 1.34 -13.19 7.53
N ILE A 586 1.35 -14.36 8.18
CA ILE A 586 1.64 -14.47 9.61
C ILE A 586 3.00 -13.88 9.99
N ALA A 587 3.97 -13.92 9.08
CA ALA A 587 5.26 -13.28 9.27
C ALA A 587 5.14 -11.77 9.50
N ALA A 588 4.15 -11.09 8.89
CA ALA A 588 3.91 -9.66 9.12
C ALA A 588 3.43 -9.34 10.54
N PHE A 589 2.81 -10.31 11.22
CA PHE A 589 2.40 -10.15 12.62
C PHE A 589 3.56 -10.43 13.58
N ILE A 590 4.56 -11.17 13.16
CA ILE A 590 5.63 -11.66 14.03
C ILE A 590 6.90 -10.81 13.89
N VAL A 591 7.31 -10.49 12.67
CA VAL A 591 8.52 -9.72 12.38
C VAL A 591 8.58 -8.39 13.16
N PRO A 592 7.47 -7.63 13.34
CA PRO A 592 7.48 -6.44 14.19
C PRO A 592 7.90 -6.67 15.63
N TYR A 593 7.50 -7.78 16.23
CA TYR A 593 7.93 -8.11 17.58
C TYR A 593 9.43 -8.48 17.63
N ILE A 594 9.94 -9.15 16.58
CA ILE A 594 11.37 -9.47 16.52
C ILE A 594 12.21 -8.20 16.51
N PHE A 595 11.93 -7.24 15.62
CA PHE A 595 12.73 -6.03 15.56
C PHE A 595 12.45 -5.04 16.71
N ALA A 596 11.29 -5.12 17.39
CA ALA A 596 11.03 -4.36 18.59
C ALA A 596 11.96 -4.78 19.73
N TYR A 597 12.16 -6.10 19.92
CA TYR A 597 13.05 -6.64 20.92
C TYR A 597 14.51 -6.77 20.47
N SER A 598 14.76 -6.91 19.18
CA SER A 598 16.08 -7.03 18.55
C SER A 598 16.26 -5.99 17.44
N PRO A 599 16.53 -4.72 17.78
CA PRO A 599 16.66 -3.61 16.82
C PRO A 599 17.78 -3.82 15.80
N ALA A 600 18.72 -4.74 16.04
CA ALA A 600 19.77 -5.13 15.10
C ALA A 600 19.19 -5.68 13.78
N LEU A 601 17.96 -6.20 13.75
CA LEU A 601 17.26 -6.56 12.52
C LEU A 601 16.95 -5.34 11.63
N LEU A 602 16.88 -4.15 12.22
CA LEU A 602 16.73 -2.86 11.52
C LEU A 602 18.07 -2.13 11.35
N PHE A 603 19.18 -2.83 11.50
CA PHE A 603 20.53 -2.25 11.51
C PHE A 603 20.71 -1.13 12.56
N GLU A 604 20.06 -1.28 13.72
CA GLU A 604 20.20 -0.38 14.89
C GLU A 604 20.96 -1.08 16.00
N ASN A 605 21.89 -0.35 16.65
CA ASN A 605 22.65 -0.84 17.81
C ASN A 605 23.35 -2.19 17.59
N ILE A 606 23.95 -2.39 16.42
CA ILE A 606 24.59 -3.65 16.04
C ILE A 606 25.90 -3.80 16.80
N SER A 607 26.06 -4.90 17.58
CA SER A 607 27.32 -5.30 18.19
C SER A 607 28.27 -5.95 17.17
N GLY A 608 27.73 -6.53 16.12
CA GLY A 608 28.47 -7.15 15.00
C GLY A 608 27.57 -7.81 14.00
N TRP A 609 28.08 -8.06 12.77
CA TRP A 609 27.31 -8.70 11.69
C TRP A 609 26.84 -10.11 12.04
N TRP A 610 27.52 -10.78 12.96
CA TRP A 610 27.13 -12.09 13.46
C TRP A 610 25.80 -12.07 14.19
N GLU A 611 25.54 -11.03 14.97
CA GLU A 611 24.26 -10.84 15.66
C GLU A 611 23.10 -10.75 14.67
N VAL A 612 23.27 -9.94 13.62
CA VAL A 612 22.25 -9.82 12.54
C VAL A 612 22.02 -11.16 11.86
N ALA A 613 23.09 -11.89 11.55
CA ALA A 613 22.99 -13.20 10.92
C ALA A 613 22.25 -14.23 11.83
N GLN A 614 22.56 -14.25 13.11
CA GLN A 614 21.89 -15.11 14.09
C GLN A 614 20.40 -14.80 14.18
N ILE A 615 20.03 -13.52 14.32
CA ILE A 615 18.62 -13.10 14.38
C ILE A 615 17.88 -13.49 13.09
N CYS A 616 18.48 -13.28 11.92
CA CYS A 616 17.87 -13.65 10.65
C CYS A 616 17.65 -15.16 10.53
N ILE A 617 18.64 -15.98 10.93
CA ILE A 617 18.53 -17.46 10.88
C ILE A 617 17.45 -17.94 11.85
N SER A 618 17.47 -17.45 13.09
CA SER A 618 16.48 -17.78 14.12
C SER A 618 15.07 -17.39 13.67
N ALA A 619 14.89 -16.17 13.15
CA ALA A 619 13.63 -15.69 12.61
C ALA A 619 13.12 -16.54 11.42
N LEU A 620 14.00 -16.91 10.47
CA LEU A 620 13.63 -17.76 9.33
C LEU A 620 13.17 -19.15 9.77
N LEU A 621 13.87 -19.78 10.71
CA LEU A 621 13.51 -21.07 11.26
C LEU A 621 12.20 -21.00 12.06
N GLY A 622 12.03 -19.93 12.84
CA GLY A 622 10.80 -19.67 13.57
C GLY A 622 9.60 -19.45 12.65
N ILE A 623 9.74 -18.63 11.60
CA ILE A 623 8.70 -18.42 10.57
C ILE A 623 8.36 -19.71 9.86
N PHE A 624 9.37 -20.54 9.51
CA PHE A 624 9.15 -21.85 8.91
C PHE A 624 8.31 -22.77 9.82
N ALA A 625 8.65 -22.84 11.10
CA ALA A 625 7.95 -23.66 12.08
C ALA A 625 6.47 -23.24 12.23
N ILE A 626 6.21 -21.92 12.30
CA ILE A 626 4.85 -21.38 12.43
C ILE A 626 4.07 -21.61 11.13
N ALA A 627 4.68 -21.37 9.96
CA ALA A 627 4.04 -21.65 8.68
C ALA A 627 3.66 -23.13 8.53
N ALA A 628 4.54 -24.05 8.93
CA ALA A 628 4.27 -25.49 8.94
C ALA A 628 3.16 -25.85 9.93
N SER A 629 3.15 -25.25 11.12
CA SER A 629 2.08 -25.41 12.12
C SER A 629 0.72 -24.98 11.58
N LEU A 630 0.64 -23.79 10.98
CA LEU A 630 -0.61 -23.23 10.41
C LEU A 630 -1.11 -24.04 9.22
N ASN A 631 -0.20 -24.45 8.33
CA ASN A 631 -0.53 -25.28 7.16
C ASN A 631 -0.96 -26.70 7.58
N GLY A 632 -0.43 -27.20 8.71
CA GLY A 632 -0.70 -28.53 9.24
C GLY A 632 -0.10 -29.68 8.40
N PHE A 633 0.90 -29.38 7.56
CA PHE A 633 1.58 -30.30 6.68
C PHE A 633 3.10 -30.00 6.59
N LEU A 634 3.90 -31.04 6.55
CA LEU A 634 5.34 -30.97 6.31
C LEU A 634 5.76 -32.11 5.35
N TYR A 635 6.01 -33.29 5.85
CA TYR A 635 6.17 -34.52 5.05
C TYR A 635 4.86 -35.32 4.97
N LYS A 636 4.03 -35.19 5.98
CA LYS A 636 2.66 -35.71 6.08
C LYS A 636 1.80 -34.74 6.92
N LYS A 637 0.49 -35.02 7.04
CA LYS A 637 -0.41 -34.25 7.90
C LYS A 637 0.11 -34.27 9.35
N ILE A 638 0.28 -33.07 9.94
CA ILE A 638 0.82 -32.91 11.30
C ILE A 638 -0.32 -33.08 12.31
N HIS A 639 -0.11 -33.90 13.34
CA HIS A 639 -1.07 -34.06 14.44
C HIS A 639 -1.24 -32.74 15.20
N PRO A 640 -2.45 -32.35 15.67
CA PRO A 640 -2.70 -31.09 16.33
C PRO A 640 -1.75 -30.73 17.47
N VAL A 641 -1.38 -31.70 18.32
CA VAL A 641 -0.41 -31.51 19.41
C VAL A 641 0.96 -31.09 18.88
N LEU A 642 1.45 -31.75 17.83
CA LEU A 642 2.74 -31.42 17.22
C LEU A 642 2.71 -30.06 16.52
N ARG A 643 1.53 -29.60 16.05
CA ARG A 643 1.36 -28.26 15.54
C ARG A 643 1.56 -27.21 16.63
N ILE A 644 1.02 -27.46 17.83
CA ILE A 644 1.22 -26.57 18.99
C ILE A 644 2.71 -26.53 19.36
N VAL A 645 3.38 -27.71 19.42
CA VAL A 645 4.82 -27.76 19.72
C VAL A 645 5.63 -26.98 18.69
N LEU A 646 5.33 -27.11 17.39
CA LEU A 646 5.97 -26.33 16.33
C LEU A 646 5.72 -24.81 16.50
N ALA A 647 4.49 -24.41 16.83
CA ALA A 647 4.17 -23.01 17.05
C ALA A 647 4.93 -22.43 18.26
N VAL A 648 4.95 -23.17 19.39
CA VAL A 648 5.68 -22.75 20.59
C VAL A 648 7.18 -22.69 20.34
N GLY A 649 7.76 -23.72 19.69
CA GLY A 649 9.17 -23.72 19.31
C GLY A 649 9.52 -22.59 18.36
N GLY A 650 8.67 -22.31 17.36
CA GLY A 650 8.85 -21.21 16.43
C GLY A 650 8.77 -19.83 17.12
N LEU A 651 7.80 -19.60 17.99
CA LEU A 651 7.69 -18.37 18.77
C LEU A 651 8.87 -18.21 19.75
N GLY A 652 9.33 -19.31 20.37
CA GLY A 652 10.51 -19.28 21.23
C GLY A 652 11.77 -18.77 20.53
N MET A 653 11.97 -19.17 19.27
CA MET A 653 13.09 -18.71 18.42
C MET A 653 13.01 -17.24 18.00
N MET A 654 11.89 -16.56 18.23
CA MET A 654 11.69 -15.16 17.92
C MET A 654 11.90 -14.23 19.11
N ILE A 655 11.94 -14.79 20.31
CA ILE A 655 12.27 -14.06 21.55
C ILE A 655 13.81 -13.99 21.64
N PRO A 656 14.40 -12.77 21.77
CA PRO A 656 15.85 -12.67 21.83
C PRO A 656 16.41 -13.43 23.05
N GLY A 657 17.35 -14.32 22.78
CA GLY A 657 18.04 -15.11 23.79
C GLY A 657 18.60 -16.41 23.25
N THR A 658 19.89 -16.70 23.49
CA THR A 658 20.51 -17.94 23.03
C THR A 658 19.83 -19.20 23.58
N LEU A 659 19.32 -19.14 24.81
CA LEU A 659 18.61 -20.26 25.44
C LEU A 659 17.27 -20.51 24.75
N THR A 660 16.49 -19.48 24.46
CA THR A 660 15.20 -19.56 23.78
C THR A 660 15.36 -20.06 22.34
N ASP A 661 16.41 -19.60 21.64
CA ASP A 661 16.77 -20.05 20.30
C ASP A 661 17.10 -21.55 20.29
N VAL A 662 17.96 -22.01 21.24
CA VAL A 662 18.37 -23.41 21.31
C VAL A 662 17.18 -24.32 21.66
N VAL A 663 16.37 -23.95 22.65
CA VAL A 663 15.18 -24.72 23.03
C VAL A 663 14.18 -24.78 21.88
N GLY A 664 13.92 -23.64 21.24
CA GLY A 664 13.04 -23.58 20.06
C GLY A 664 13.54 -24.44 18.91
N LEU A 665 14.84 -24.38 18.61
CA LEU A 665 15.48 -25.18 17.57
C LEU A 665 15.36 -26.67 17.85
N VAL A 666 15.62 -27.10 19.10
CA VAL A 666 15.49 -28.52 19.51
C VAL A 666 14.05 -29.00 19.33
N LEU A 667 13.05 -28.24 19.76
CA LEU A 667 11.64 -28.58 19.60
C LEU A 667 11.26 -28.71 18.11
N VAL A 668 11.65 -27.77 17.29
CA VAL A 668 11.36 -27.76 15.85
C VAL A 668 12.07 -28.95 15.17
N ALA A 669 13.35 -29.15 15.45
CA ALA A 669 14.13 -30.25 14.88
C ALA A 669 13.56 -31.63 15.29
N ALA A 670 13.14 -31.78 16.54
CA ALA A 670 12.53 -33.02 17.01
C ALA A 670 11.23 -33.34 16.26
N VAL A 671 10.36 -32.34 16.02
CA VAL A 671 9.13 -32.57 15.25
C VAL A 671 9.43 -32.86 13.79
N ILE A 672 10.40 -32.19 13.16
CA ILE A 672 10.83 -32.45 11.78
C ILE A 672 11.37 -33.88 11.65
N ALA A 673 12.27 -34.28 12.56
CA ALA A 673 12.84 -35.65 12.60
C ALA A 673 11.73 -36.69 12.76
N TYR A 674 10.83 -36.51 13.73
CA TYR A 674 9.68 -37.40 13.93
C TYR A 674 8.82 -37.51 12.67
N GLN A 675 8.48 -36.40 12.02
CA GLN A 675 7.69 -36.40 10.79
C GLN A 675 8.39 -37.15 9.66
N LYS A 676 9.70 -36.95 9.49
CA LYS A 676 10.51 -37.61 8.45
C LYS A 676 10.59 -39.13 8.67
N ILE A 677 10.86 -39.58 9.90
CA ILE A 677 10.93 -41.00 10.28
C ILE A 677 9.55 -41.63 10.10
N SER A 678 8.50 -40.97 10.58
CA SER A 678 7.15 -41.51 10.50
C SER A 678 6.61 -41.56 9.05
N ALA A 679 7.04 -40.66 8.17
CA ALA A 679 6.70 -40.71 6.75
C ALA A 679 7.37 -41.88 6.06
N LYS A 680 8.64 -42.19 6.40
CA LYS A 680 9.36 -43.40 5.88
C LYS A 680 8.72 -44.71 6.31
N LYS A 681 8.24 -44.83 7.56
CA LYS A 681 7.65 -46.06 8.10
C LYS A 681 6.30 -46.42 7.46
N HIS A 682 5.53 -45.47 6.97
CA HIS A 682 4.16 -45.70 6.46
C HIS A 682 4.06 -45.75 4.93
N GLY A 683 5.17 -45.96 4.20
CA GLY A 683 5.17 -46.22 2.73
C GLY A 683 4.62 -45.17 1.82
N GLY A 684 4.36 -43.97 2.33
CA GLY A 684 3.99 -42.80 1.50
C GLY A 684 5.19 -42.26 0.72
N PRO A 685 5.01 -41.69 -0.47
CA PRO A 685 6.11 -41.05 -1.18
C PRO A 685 6.72 -40.00 -0.24
N VAL A 686 8.01 -40.13 0.05
CA VAL A 686 8.76 -39.14 0.81
C VAL A 686 8.83 -37.89 -0.05
N VAL A 687 7.90 -36.97 0.16
CA VAL A 687 7.93 -35.68 -0.47
C VAL A 687 9.14 -34.95 0.14
N THR A 688 10.21 -34.81 -0.63
CA THR A 688 11.37 -33.99 -0.22
C THR A 688 10.91 -32.57 -0.05
N ALA A 689 10.98 -32.06 1.18
CA ALA A 689 10.60 -30.71 1.55
C ALA A 689 11.54 -29.67 0.93
#